data_cf8ece72540ed9ed8b0dc63a54709cc7
#
_entry.id   cf8ece72540ed9ed8b0dc63a54709cc7
#
_cell.length_a   1.000
_cell.length_b   1.000
_cell.length_c   1.000
_cell.angle_alpha   90.00
_cell.angle_beta   90.00
_cell.angle_gamma   90.00
#
_symmetry.space_group_name_H-M   'P 1'
#
loop_
_entity.id
_entity.type
_entity.pdbx_description
1 polymer ?
#
loop_
_entity_poly.entity_id
_entity_poly.type
_entity_poly.pdbx_seq_one_letter_code
_entity_poly.pdbx_strand_id
1 'polypeptide(L)'
;MGTPKKNRAPASSTPFDFARTAVMLVDTDGVVRGWTEGAEELLGHPAPDALGRSLAQLFRSVDGDQTQHENVATRLGDADGWSGTQAVRHRRGHRLDLEVRILPVQDTDGDAPRLVLAADMAQTPWPGVNRSLLEGIFTMSPVGVAMLNTDLRFVWVNDALEVMGGVPREERIGKRLGDVQPGLAVEAMEAEMRRVLETGVPSVGFEYLGHPESDSVREHAYSTSFFRLEDETEEVLGVCYMVLDITENYRARQRLALLNKASERIGSSLDVLRTAQELADVAVPDLADFVTVDLLDVMLSGGEPPPGPIDATDLSTMRRSGQKSVREGCPEAVVEVGGRPAYPASAPVVLSLTVGSSSLYPTLDLSAGEWAADDPVRAAHLRQYGFHSLMVVPLRARGIILGAAAFARWQPKGPFQPDDLVLAEEFVNRAAVSIDNARRYTREHTAALALQRSLLPHDLPQQGAVDAAYRYLPADSRSGVGGDWFDVIPLSGARVGLVVGDVVGHGAHAAATMGRLRSAVQTLADMDLSPEEVLAHLDDMVGRVADETDTGPQVIGATCLYAVYDPVGRTCSLARAGHPPPVLVSPTGISRLLELPAGPPLGLGGLPFESRTLPLPEGSLLVLYTNGLLTGQALDVDGGLSRLHAALAAPQAPLEEICDAVISNLPGTRPVDDVALLLARTRALGRDRVASWEIPADPAAVGDARAKVARQLAVWGLSDHGFATELVVSELVTNAIRHAGGPLRLRMIRERALICEVSDGSSTSPHLRHARTTDEGGRGLFLVAQLTQRWGTRYTPEGKTIWAEQPLDPIAFGGHNGLGDLVGLHTADGLG
;
A
#
# COMPACT_ATOMS: atom_id res chain seq x y z
N MET A 1 -2.65 -47.29 36.40
CA MET A 1 -1.91 -46.79 37.58
C MET A 1 -2.25 -45.33 37.73
N GLY A 2 -3.19 -44.95 38.51
CA GLY A 2 -3.24 -44.37 39.80
C GLY A 2 -3.14 -42.84 39.70
N THR A 3 -4.29 -42.15 39.44
CA THR A 3 -4.44 -40.70 39.72
C THR A 3 -4.51 -40.42 41.19
N PRO A 4 -3.78 -39.44 41.77
CA PRO A 4 -3.93 -39.12 43.20
C PRO A 4 -5.20 -38.31 43.42
N LYS A 5 -6.03 -38.81 44.33
CA LYS A 5 -7.18 -38.13 44.94
C LYS A 5 -6.71 -36.85 45.65
N LYS A 6 -7.20 -35.69 45.19
CA LYS A 6 -7.11 -34.45 46.02
C LYS A 6 -8.00 -34.60 47.23
N ASN A 7 -7.37 -34.62 48.42
CA ASN A 7 -8.03 -34.48 49.69
C ASN A 7 -8.70 -33.09 49.77
N ARG A 8 -10.03 -33.07 49.81
CA ARG A 8 -10.82 -31.93 50.29
C ARG A 8 -10.64 -31.79 51.77
N ALA A 9 -10.06 -30.72 52.22
CA ALA A 9 -10.13 -30.30 53.63
C ALA A 9 -11.59 -30.06 54.00
N PRO A 10 -12.03 -30.32 55.27
CA PRO A 10 -13.43 -30.07 55.66
C PRO A 10 -13.69 -28.57 55.61
N ALA A 11 -14.81 -28.22 55.00
CA ALA A 11 -15.33 -26.84 55.00
C ALA A 11 -15.52 -26.35 56.43
N SER A 12 -14.79 -25.31 56.79
CA SER A 12 -15.09 -24.54 57.99
C SER A 12 -16.46 -23.89 57.81
N SER A 13 -17.38 -24.23 58.68
CA SER A 13 -18.72 -23.63 58.76
C SER A 13 -18.60 -22.18 59.22
N THR A 14 -18.36 -21.26 58.33
CA THR A 14 -18.63 -19.84 58.56
C THR A 14 -20.08 -19.56 58.27
N PRO A 15 -20.79 -18.80 59.16
CA PRO A 15 -22.25 -18.66 59.11
C PRO A 15 -22.80 -17.83 57.94
N PHE A 16 -21.94 -17.26 57.06
CA PHE A 16 -22.35 -16.47 55.92
C PHE A 16 -21.47 -16.73 54.73
N ASP A 17 -22.00 -17.48 53.76
CA ASP A 17 -21.39 -17.64 52.45
C ASP A 17 -21.96 -16.58 51.52
N PHE A 18 -21.31 -15.42 51.43
CA PHE A 18 -21.65 -14.33 50.49
C PHE A 18 -21.60 -14.74 49.02
N ALA A 19 -20.95 -15.84 48.71
CA ALA A 19 -20.97 -16.44 47.38
C ALA A 19 -22.35 -16.88 46.94
N ARG A 20 -23.32 -17.02 47.88
CA ARG A 20 -24.66 -17.51 47.64
C ARG A 20 -25.76 -16.42 47.58
N THR A 21 -25.43 -15.13 47.80
CA THR A 21 -26.40 -14.05 47.60
C THR A 21 -26.38 -13.66 46.15
N ALA A 22 -27.51 -13.85 45.49
CA ALA A 22 -27.67 -13.43 44.11
C ALA A 22 -27.70 -11.89 44.06
N VAL A 23 -26.76 -11.30 43.40
CA VAL A 23 -26.73 -9.86 43.10
C VAL A 23 -26.84 -9.67 41.60
N MET A 24 -27.82 -8.86 41.18
CA MET A 24 -28.12 -8.62 39.79
C MET A 24 -28.26 -7.11 39.55
N LEU A 25 -27.66 -6.63 38.43
CA LEU A 25 -27.87 -5.24 37.97
C LEU A 25 -28.87 -5.27 36.83
N VAL A 26 -29.90 -4.45 36.90
CA VAL A 26 -30.97 -4.42 35.89
C VAL A 26 -31.17 -2.98 35.43
N ASP A 27 -31.33 -2.75 34.15
CA ASP A 27 -31.65 -1.41 33.63
C ASP A 27 -33.12 -1.03 33.84
N THR A 28 -33.51 0.19 33.45
CA THR A 28 -34.87 0.72 33.58
C THR A 28 -35.93 -0.09 32.82
N ASP A 29 -35.53 -0.79 31.74
CA ASP A 29 -36.42 -1.66 30.96
C ASP A 29 -36.50 -3.08 31.52
N GLY A 30 -35.86 -3.32 32.66
CA GLY A 30 -35.82 -4.63 33.31
C GLY A 30 -34.87 -5.64 32.68
N VAL A 31 -33.91 -5.18 31.85
CA VAL A 31 -32.91 -6.06 31.21
C VAL A 31 -31.70 -6.23 32.14
N VAL A 32 -31.24 -7.43 32.33
CA VAL A 32 -30.11 -7.78 33.17
C VAL A 32 -28.81 -7.31 32.52
N ARG A 33 -28.06 -6.44 33.22
CA ARG A 33 -26.79 -5.89 32.84
C ARG A 33 -25.61 -6.42 33.64
N GLY A 34 -25.88 -6.94 34.86
CA GLY A 34 -24.88 -7.59 35.69
C GLY A 34 -25.46 -8.84 36.35
N TRP A 35 -24.65 -9.90 36.46
CA TRP A 35 -25.08 -11.20 36.97
C TRP A 35 -23.89 -11.83 37.72
N THR A 36 -24.07 -12.03 39.03
CA THR A 36 -23.04 -12.60 39.89
C THR A 36 -23.08 -14.13 39.86
N GLU A 37 -21.98 -14.76 40.31
CA GLU A 37 -21.88 -16.20 40.50
C GLU A 37 -22.95 -16.71 41.47
N GLY A 38 -23.26 -15.94 42.54
CA GLY A 38 -24.38 -16.25 43.46
C GLY A 38 -25.75 -16.25 42.77
N ALA A 39 -25.96 -15.40 41.75
CA ALA A 39 -27.19 -15.41 40.96
C ALA A 39 -27.24 -16.64 40.03
N GLU A 40 -26.08 -17.03 39.48
CA GLU A 40 -25.94 -18.24 38.67
C GLU A 40 -26.25 -19.50 39.49
N GLU A 41 -25.67 -19.62 40.68
CA GLU A 41 -25.91 -20.75 41.61
C GLU A 41 -27.36 -20.81 42.09
N LEU A 42 -27.94 -19.65 42.48
CA LEU A 42 -29.30 -19.56 43.04
C LEU A 42 -30.39 -19.87 42.01
N LEU A 43 -30.26 -19.35 40.77
CA LEU A 43 -31.28 -19.42 39.73
C LEU A 43 -30.94 -20.47 38.64
N GLY A 44 -29.70 -20.92 38.57
CA GLY A 44 -29.23 -21.94 37.65
C GLY A 44 -29.00 -21.43 36.22
N HIS A 45 -28.98 -20.12 36.01
CA HIS A 45 -28.72 -19.50 34.72
C HIS A 45 -27.28 -18.99 34.67
N PRO A 46 -26.39 -19.51 33.76
CA PRO A 46 -25.06 -18.95 33.56
C PRO A 46 -25.11 -17.49 33.13
N ALA A 47 -24.13 -16.70 33.55
CA ALA A 47 -24.08 -15.28 33.24
C ALA A 47 -24.25 -14.99 31.71
N PRO A 48 -23.61 -15.72 30.75
CA PRO A 48 -23.84 -15.49 29.32
C PRO A 48 -25.29 -15.71 28.87
N ASP A 49 -26.03 -16.59 29.54
CA ASP A 49 -27.45 -16.89 29.25
C ASP A 49 -28.42 -15.88 29.90
N ALA A 50 -27.99 -15.20 30.96
CA ALA A 50 -28.79 -14.25 31.74
C ALA A 50 -28.62 -12.80 31.26
N LEU A 51 -27.40 -12.39 30.89
CA LEU A 51 -27.12 -11.07 30.44
C LEU A 51 -27.89 -10.71 29.14
N GLY A 52 -28.44 -9.51 29.10
CA GLY A 52 -29.26 -9.02 27.98
C GLY A 52 -30.70 -9.56 27.96
N ARG A 53 -31.10 -10.43 28.89
CA ARG A 53 -32.49 -10.87 29.03
C ARG A 53 -33.25 -10.04 30.05
N SER A 54 -34.56 -9.98 29.89
CA SER A 54 -35.43 -9.38 30.92
C SER A 54 -35.43 -10.22 32.19
N LEU A 55 -35.29 -9.58 33.36
CA LEU A 55 -35.39 -10.21 34.67
C LEU A 55 -36.70 -10.99 34.83
N ALA A 56 -37.79 -10.48 34.27
CA ALA A 56 -39.08 -11.17 34.26
C ALA A 56 -39.07 -12.55 33.58
N GLN A 57 -38.18 -12.74 32.58
CA GLN A 57 -38.05 -14.04 31.93
C GLN A 57 -37.22 -15.04 32.75
N LEU A 58 -36.32 -14.55 33.60
CA LEU A 58 -35.47 -15.34 34.49
C LEU A 58 -36.22 -15.68 35.79
N PHE A 59 -37.06 -14.76 36.30
CA PHE A 59 -37.92 -14.90 37.47
C PHE A 59 -39.30 -15.45 37.09
N ARG A 60 -39.34 -16.65 36.49
CA ARG A 60 -40.62 -17.27 36.11
C ARG A 60 -41.42 -17.64 37.32
N SER A 61 -42.66 -17.09 37.46
CA SER A 61 -43.61 -17.45 38.51
C SER A 61 -43.99 -18.91 38.44
N VAL A 62 -44.18 -19.52 39.61
CA VAL A 62 -44.55 -20.96 39.75
C VAL A 62 -46.07 -21.17 39.65
N ASP A 63 -46.90 -20.20 40.08
CA ASP A 63 -48.35 -20.29 40.13
C ASP A 63 -48.97 -19.52 38.94
N GLY A 64 -49.79 -20.25 38.15
CA GLY A 64 -50.54 -19.66 37.03
C GLY A 64 -51.78 -18.85 37.50
N ASP A 65 -51.83 -18.43 38.72
CA ASP A 65 -52.96 -17.68 39.30
C ASP A 65 -52.68 -16.16 39.20
N GLN A 66 -53.47 -15.48 38.38
CA GLN A 66 -53.40 -14.03 38.09
C GLN A 66 -53.96 -13.16 39.22
N THR A 67 -54.13 -13.64 40.44
CA THR A 67 -54.68 -12.89 41.54
C THR A 67 -53.66 -12.59 42.64
N GLN A 68 -53.21 -11.31 42.63
CA GLN A 68 -52.66 -10.56 43.80
C GLN A 68 -51.32 -10.95 44.42
N HIS A 69 -50.31 -11.41 43.64
CA HIS A 69 -48.93 -11.33 44.13
C HIS A 69 -48.17 -10.31 43.31
N GLU A 70 -47.62 -9.30 43.95
CA GLU A 70 -46.78 -8.24 43.42
C GLU A 70 -45.53 -8.87 42.77
N ASN A 71 -45.46 -8.83 41.42
CA ASN A 71 -44.38 -9.44 40.70
C ASN A 71 -43.18 -8.47 40.70
N VAL A 72 -41.97 -8.95 41.01
CA VAL A 72 -40.69 -8.20 40.94
C VAL A 72 -40.60 -7.37 39.66
N ALA A 73 -41.04 -7.90 38.52
CA ALA A 73 -41.01 -7.20 37.25
C ALA A 73 -41.87 -5.94 37.18
N THR A 74 -43.00 -5.90 37.96
CA THR A 74 -43.89 -4.73 38.02
C THR A 74 -43.37 -3.66 39.01
N ARG A 75 -42.48 -4.04 39.90
CA ARG A 75 -41.88 -3.17 40.92
C ARG A 75 -40.52 -2.61 40.54
N LEU A 76 -39.98 -3.00 39.42
CA LEU A 76 -38.77 -2.39 38.88
C LEU A 76 -38.93 -0.89 38.55
N GLY A 77 -40.18 -0.41 38.41
CA GLY A 77 -40.51 1.00 38.19
C GLY A 77 -40.62 1.86 39.45
N ASP A 78 -40.63 1.26 40.65
CA ASP A 78 -40.83 2.01 41.89
C ASP A 78 -39.61 2.86 42.25
N ALA A 79 -39.81 4.16 42.48
CA ALA A 79 -38.70 5.13 42.69
C ALA A 79 -37.99 4.90 44.04
N ASP A 80 -38.69 4.41 45.05
CA ASP A 80 -38.19 4.29 46.45
C ASP A 80 -37.58 2.92 46.77
N GLY A 81 -37.47 2.05 45.77
CA GLY A 81 -37.02 0.67 45.95
C GLY A 81 -38.14 -0.23 46.48
N TRP A 82 -37.93 -1.52 46.47
CA TRP A 82 -38.94 -2.51 46.91
C TRP A 82 -38.27 -3.68 47.63
N SER A 83 -38.94 -4.25 48.63
CA SER A 83 -38.57 -5.52 49.25
C SER A 83 -39.76 -6.41 49.45
N GLY A 84 -39.62 -7.69 49.15
CA GLY A 84 -40.70 -8.65 49.29
C GLY A 84 -40.26 -10.08 49.00
N THR A 85 -41.23 -11.01 49.10
CA THR A 85 -40.97 -12.43 48.82
C THR A 85 -41.55 -12.80 47.48
N GLN A 86 -40.78 -13.55 46.67
CA GLN A 86 -41.15 -13.97 45.30
C GLN A 86 -40.91 -15.48 45.16
N ALA A 87 -41.94 -16.22 44.74
CA ALA A 87 -41.77 -17.59 44.32
C ALA A 87 -41.31 -17.66 42.85
N VAL A 88 -40.14 -18.21 42.58
CA VAL A 88 -39.58 -18.35 41.22
C VAL A 88 -39.28 -19.81 40.92
N ARG A 89 -39.15 -20.13 39.63
CA ARG A 89 -38.78 -21.46 39.17
C ARG A 89 -37.32 -21.46 38.77
N HIS A 90 -36.51 -22.26 39.45
CA HIS A 90 -35.13 -22.51 39.08
C HIS A 90 -35.03 -23.09 37.63
N ARG A 91 -33.96 -22.87 36.92
CA ARG A 91 -33.74 -23.41 35.54
C ARG A 91 -34.00 -24.93 35.46
N ARG A 92 -33.66 -25.67 36.52
CA ARG A 92 -33.90 -27.14 36.60
C ARG A 92 -35.33 -27.51 36.97
N GLY A 93 -36.26 -26.53 37.10
CA GLY A 93 -37.68 -26.77 37.25
C GLY A 93 -38.25 -26.79 38.68
N HIS A 94 -37.42 -26.82 39.75
CA HIS A 94 -37.89 -26.77 41.13
C HIS A 94 -38.26 -25.34 41.56
N ARG A 95 -39.10 -25.23 42.57
CA ARG A 95 -39.57 -23.96 43.14
C ARG A 95 -38.55 -23.44 44.16
N LEU A 96 -38.32 -22.15 44.09
CA LEU A 96 -37.53 -21.37 45.05
C LEU A 96 -38.43 -20.25 45.60
N ASP A 97 -38.45 -20.09 46.93
CA ASP A 97 -39.10 -18.96 47.57
C ASP A 97 -37.98 -17.97 47.96
N LEU A 98 -37.89 -16.87 47.25
CA LEU A 98 -36.83 -15.88 47.41
C LEU A 98 -37.30 -14.66 48.16
N GLU A 99 -36.48 -14.16 49.09
CA GLU A 99 -36.54 -12.78 49.54
C GLU A 99 -35.82 -11.92 48.53
N VAL A 100 -36.46 -10.91 47.98
CA VAL A 100 -35.93 -10.05 46.94
C VAL A 100 -35.98 -8.60 47.39
N ARG A 101 -34.90 -7.86 47.18
CA ARG A 101 -34.82 -6.44 47.42
C ARG A 101 -34.36 -5.75 46.15
N ILE A 102 -35.03 -4.65 45.75
CA ILE A 102 -34.72 -3.80 44.65
C ILE A 102 -34.27 -2.47 45.20
N LEU A 103 -33.07 -2.05 44.91
CA LEU A 103 -32.47 -0.80 45.33
C LEU A 103 -32.20 0.07 44.08
N PRO A 104 -32.69 1.33 44.04
CA PRO A 104 -32.34 2.23 42.97
C PRO A 104 -30.84 2.60 43.08
N VAL A 105 -30.09 2.51 41.96
CA VAL A 105 -28.74 3.02 41.87
C VAL A 105 -28.82 4.34 41.11
N GLN A 106 -28.64 5.46 41.79
CA GLN A 106 -28.74 6.78 41.16
C GLN A 106 -27.57 7.00 40.21
N ASP A 107 -27.89 7.26 38.95
CA ASP A 107 -26.92 7.75 37.96
C ASP A 107 -27.28 9.18 37.53
N THR A 108 -26.29 9.96 37.19
CA THR A 108 -26.42 11.38 36.86
C THR A 108 -27.08 11.67 35.50
N ASP A 109 -27.30 10.64 34.67
CA ASP A 109 -27.82 10.78 33.27
C ASP A 109 -29.29 10.33 33.10
N GLY A 110 -30.04 10.06 34.23
CA GLY A 110 -31.47 9.80 34.15
C GLY A 110 -31.89 8.36 33.81
N ASP A 111 -30.97 7.48 33.52
CA ASP A 111 -31.21 6.05 33.25
C ASP A 111 -30.70 5.20 34.43
N ALA A 112 -31.37 5.28 35.58
CA ALA A 112 -30.88 4.71 36.83
C ALA A 112 -31.03 3.17 36.85
N PRO A 113 -29.93 2.40 36.76
CA PRO A 113 -29.99 0.96 36.90
C PRO A 113 -30.44 0.56 38.33
N ARG A 114 -30.95 -0.63 38.49
CA ARG A 114 -31.46 -1.16 39.77
C ARG A 114 -30.62 -2.34 40.22
N LEU A 115 -30.27 -2.32 41.51
CA LEU A 115 -29.59 -3.45 42.11
C LEU A 115 -30.68 -4.38 42.73
N VAL A 116 -30.71 -5.60 42.24
CA VAL A 116 -31.61 -6.62 42.73
C VAL A 116 -30.84 -7.66 43.55
N LEU A 117 -31.19 -7.76 44.81
CA LEU A 117 -30.63 -8.74 45.70
C LEU A 117 -31.66 -9.84 45.92
N ALA A 118 -31.27 -11.13 45.77
CA ALA A 118 -32.17 -12.26 46.04
C ALA A 118 -31.46 -13.31 46.87
N ALA A 119 -32.21 -13.89 47.86
CA ALA A 119 -31.76 -14.97 48.72
C ALA A 119 -32.86 -16.01 48.90
N ASP A 120 -32.50 -17.29 48.98
CA ASP A 120 -33.41 -18.41 49.18
C ASP A 120 -33.86 -18.45 50.64
N MET A 121 -35.15 -18.29 50.86
CA MET A 121 -35.78 -18.34 52.21
C MET A 121 -35.61 -19.69 52.90
N ALA A 122 -35.49 -20.76 52.16
CA ALA A 122 -35.32 -22.09 52.76
C ALA A 122 -33.95 -22.32 53.39
N GLN A 123 -32.97 -21.48 53.05
CA GLN A 123 -31.58 -21.57 53.52
C GLN A 123 -31.21 -20.44 54.48
N THR A 124 -32.12 -19.53 54.84
CA THR A 124 -31.85 -18.38 55.69
C THR A 124 -32.45 -18.59 57.08
N PRO A 125 -31.66 -18.77 58.13
CA PRO A 125 -32.16 -18.79 59.50
C PRO A 125 -32.36 -17.36 60.02
N TRP A 126 -33.61 -16.85 60.11
CA TRP A 126 -33.96 -15.55 60.69
C TRP A 126 -35.07 -15.65 61.66
N PRO A 127 -35.15 -14.97 62.77
CA PRO A 127 -35.04 -13.55 63.05
C PRO A 127 -34.13 -13.23 64.25
N GLY A 128 -33.24 -12.26 64.07
CA GLY A 128 -32.39 -11.76 65.19
C GLY A 128 -30.95 -11.40 64.85
N VAL A 129 -30.59 -11.52 63.60
CA VAL A 129 -29.18 -11.50 63.11
C VAL A 129 -28.70 -10.14 62.60
N ASN A 130 -29.52 -9.09 62.66
CA ASN A 130 -29.20 -7.83 61.97
C ASN A 130 -27.87 -7.19 62.38
N ARG A 131 -27.43 -7.28 63.61
CA ARG A 131 -26.24 -6.59 64.07
C ARG A 131 -24.97 -7.37 63.72
N SER A 132 -24.95 -8.67 63.99
CA SER A 132 -23.77 -9.52 63.72
C SER A 132 -23.52 -9.71 62.20
N LEU A 133 -24.58 -9.66 61.38
CA LEU A 133 -24.50 -9.70 59.94
C LEU A 133 -23.83 -8.43 59.35
N LEU A 134 -24.29 -7.26 59.78
CA LEU A 134 -23.74 -6.00 59.36
C LEU A 134 -22.26 -5.87 59.77
N GLU A 135 -21.96 -6.29 61.03
CA GLU A 135 -20.55 -6.33 61.55
C GLU A 135 -19.72 -7.28 60.70
N GLY A 136 -20.24 -8.46 60.32
CA GLY A 136 -19.51 -9.42 59.44
C GLY A 136 -19.29 -8.91 58.06
N ILE A 137 -20.31 -8.30 57.43
CA ILE A 137 -20.19 -7.68 56.07
C ILE A 137 -19.11 -6.58 56.05
N PHE A 138 -19.18 -5.70 57.03
CA PHE A 138 -18.23 -4.58 57.07
C PHE A 138 -16.80 -5.04 57.44
N THR A 139 -16.65 -6.04 58.30
CA THR A 139 -15.33 -6.48 58.73
C THR A 139 -14.64 -7.40 57.73
N MET A 140 -15.39 -8.32 57.10
CA MET A 140 -14.85 -9.34 56.17
C MET A 140 -14.94 -8.98 54.69
N SER A 141 -15.49 -7.81 54.32
CA SER A 141 -15.57 -7.33 52.95
C SER A 141 -14.16 -7.19 52.37
N PRO A 142 -13.91 -7.66 51.12
CA PRO A 142 -12.64 -7.39 50.42
C PRO A 142 -12.53 -5.93 49.96
N VAL A 143 -13.60 -5.16 50.11
CA VAL A 143 -13.64 -3.73 49.83
C VAL A 143 -13.24 -2.98 51.10
N GLY A 144 -12.27 -2.05 50.95
CA GLY A 144 -11.93 -1.17 52.07
C GLY A 144 -13.10 -0.27 52.41
N VAL A 145 -13.51 -0.26 53.69
CA VAL A 145 -14.62 0.57 54.17
C VAL A 145 -14.15 1.41 55.32
N ALA A 146 -14.51 2.68 55.30
CA ALA A 146 -14.29 3.58 56.41
C ALA A 146 -15.53 4.47 56.68
N MET A 147 -15.68 4.86 57.96
CA MET A 147 -16.64 5.88 58.37
C MET A 147 -15.87 7.07 58.96
N LEU A 148 -16.23 8.24 58.52
CA LEU A 148 -15.64 9.51 58.97
C LEU A 148 -16.77 10.37 59.56
N ASN A 149 -16.43 11.17 60.57
CA ASN A 149 -17.39 12.14 61.11
C ASN A 149 -17.51 13.36 60.16
N THR A 150 -18.33 14.32 60.55
CA THR A 150 -18.57 15.59 59.78
C THR A 150 -17.29 16.44 59.61
N ASP A 151 -16.25 16.26 60.44
CA ASP A 151 -14.93 16.87 60.35
C ASP A 151 -13.96 16.09 59.45
N LEU A 152 -14.43 15.04 58.77
CA LEU A 152 -13.65 14.12 57.94
C LEU A 152 -12.55 13.37 58.74
N ARG A 153 -12.77 13.05 60.02
CA ARG A 153 -11.88 12.23 60.84
C ARG A 153 -12.39 10.80 60.87
N PHE A 154 -11.49 9.87 60.74
CA PHE A 154 -11.80 8.43 60.84
C PHE A 154 -12.44 8.08 62.16
N VAL A 155 -13.63 7.47 62.11
CA VAL A 155 -14.35 6.93 63.28
C VAL A 155 -14.25 5.42 63.32
N TRP A 156 -14.22 4.80 62.14
CA TRP A 156 -14.21 3.34 62.00
C TRP A 156 -13.59 2.96 60.67
N VAL A 157 -12.87 1.83 60.59
CA VAL A 157 -12.30 1.20 59.38
C VAL A 157 -12.41 -0.31 59.49
N ASN A 158 -12.49 -0.98 58.33
CA ASN A 158 -12.45 -2.44 58.29
C ASN A 158 -11.03 -2.96 58.04
N ASP A 159 -10.81 -4.28 58.17
CA ASP A 159 -9.52 -4.93 58.01
C ASP A 159 -8.97 -4.81 56.59
N ALA A 160 -9.86 -4.85 55.58
CA ALA A 160 -9.46 -4.70 54.21
C ALA A 160 -8.79 -3.34 53.94
N LEU A 161 -9.32 -2.25 54.54
CA LEU A 161 -8.72 -0.92 54.37
C LEU A 161 -7.36 -0.80 55.08
N GLU A 162 -7.19 -1.52 56.21
CA GLU A 162 -5.88 -1.59 56.91
C GLU A 162 -4.84 -2.26 55.99
N VAL A 163 -5.18 -3.41 55.43
CA VAL A 163 -4.25 -4.16 54.55
C VAL A 163 -3.96 -3.36 53.29
N MET A 164 -5.00 -2.81 52.62
CA MET A 164 -4.84 -2.05 51.38
C MET A 164 -4.00 -0.79 51.58
N GLY A 165 -4.22 -0.05 52.64
CA GLY A 165 -3.52 1.18 52.92
C GLY A 165 -2.19 1.01 53.68
N GLY A 166 -1.94 -0.12 54.32
CA GLY A 166 -0.73 -0.38 55.11
C GLY A 166 -0.65 0.35 56.44
N VAL A 167 -1.74 1.00 56.90
CA VAL A 167 -1.74 1.77 58.15
C VAL A 167 -2.75 1.12 59.13
N PRO A 168 -2.35 0.75 60.37
CA PRO A 168 -3.24 0.16 61.36
C PRO A 168 -4.41 1.10 61.74
N ARG A 169 -5.57 0.53 62.15
CA ARG A 169 -6.74 1.30 62.58
C ARG A 169 -6.46 2.24 63.75
N GLU A 170 -5.64 1.81 64.68
CA GLU A 170 -5.31 2.66 65.87
C GLU A 170 -4.63 3.94 65.46
N GLU A 171 -3.87 3.93 64.36
CA GLU A 171 -3.18 5.11 63.84
C GLU A 171 -4.08 5.98 62.98
N ARG A 172 -5.22 5.43 62.48
CA ARG A 172 -6.18 6.16 61.64
C ARG A 172 -7.21 6.89 62.43
N ILE A 173 -7.78 6.24 63.48
CA ILE A 173 -8.90 6.78 64.23
C ILE A 173 -8.59 8.19 64.83
N GLY A 174 -9.51 9.11 64.56
CA GLY A 174 -9.41 10.53 64.98
C GLY A 174 -8.57 11.42 64.07
N LYS A 175 -7.82 10.85 63.07
CA LYS A 175 -7.02 11.62 62.12
C LYS A 175 -7.79 11.82 60.81
N ARG A 176 -7.35 12.75 59.95
CA ARG A 176 -7.86 12.95 58.60
C ARG A 176 -7.09 12.09 57.62
N LEU A 177 -7.65 11.94 56.36
CA LEU A 177 -7.03 11.13 55.34
C LEU A 177 -5.63 11.60 55.02
N GLY A 178 -5.39 12.92 54.87
CA GLY A 178 -4.09 13.49 54.54
C GLY A 178 -3.01 13.27 55.63
N ASP A 179 -3.42 13.10 56.89
CA ASP A 179 -2.52 12.81 57.99
C ASP A 179 -2.01 11.35 57.98
N VAL A 180 -2.79 10.45 57.33
CA VAL A 180 -2.62 9.00 57.35
C VAL A 180 -2.06 8.48 56.02
N GLN A 181 -2.51 9.04 54.90
CA GLN A 181 -2.20 8.59 53.54
C GLN A 181 -1.85 9.78 52.65
N PRO A 182 -0.78 10.51 52.84
CA PRO A 182 -0.42 11.69 52.06
C PRO A 182 -0.11 11.37 50.58
N GLY A 183 0.19 10.10 50.25
CA GLY A 183 0.47 9.62 48.87
C GLY A 183 -0.77 9.40 48.01
N LEU A 184 -1.99 9.55 48.58
CA LEU A 184 -3.23 9.47 47.86
C LEU A 184 -3.68 10.85 47.35
N ALA A 185 -4.69 10.90 46.49
CA ALA A 185 -5.29 12.15 45.96
C ALA A 185 -6.18 12.85 47.04
N VAL A 186 -5.57 13.22 48.17
CA VAL A 186 -6.25 13.66 49.39
C VAL A 186 -7.16 14.85 49.18
N GLU A 187 -6.68 15.90 48.49
CA GLU A 187 -7.49 17.13 48.27
C GLU A 187 -8.74 16.84 47.47
N ALA A 188 -8.63 16.04 46.39
CA ALA A 188 -9.75 15.66 45.57
C ALA A 188 -10.75 14.75 46.32
N MET A 189 -10.26 13.79 47.11
CA MET A 189 -11.12 12.92 47.93
C MET A 189 -11.84 13.67 49.02
N GLU A 190 -11.15 14.56 49.78
CA GLU A 190 -11.80 15.36 50.82
C GLU A 190 -12.80 16.37 50.23
N ALA A 191 -12.55 16.94 49.07
CA ALA A 191 -13.49 17.82 48.37
C ALA A 191 -14.76 17.04 48.01
N GLU A 192 -14.61 15.82 47.49
CA GLU A 192 -15.73 14.97 47.15
C GLU A 192 -16.52 14.51 48.41
N MET A 193 -15.86 14.15 49.51
CA MET A 193 -16.51 13.85 50.79
C MET A 193 -17.34 15.04 51.30
N ARG A 194 -16.77 16.27 51.25
CA ARG A 194 -17.53 17.49 51.65
C ARG A 194 -18.75 17.73 50.78
N ARG A 195 -18.60 17.55 49.46
CA ARG A 195 -19.74 17.66 48.53
C ARG A 195 -20.88 16.70 48.92
N VAL A 196 -20.54 15.42 49.22
CA VAL A 196 -21.51 14.41 49.64
C VAL A 196 -22.14 14.74 50.98
N LEU A 197 -21.36 15.26 51.95
CA LEU A 197 -21.87 15.73 53.25
C LEU A 197 -22.88 16.87 53.08
N GLU A 198 -22.59 17.86 52.25
CA GLU A 198 -23.42 19.04 52.02
C GLU A 198 -24.69 18.75 51.24
N THR A 199 -24.56 17.98 50.15
CA THR A 199 -25.65 17.74 49.19
C THR A 199 -26.52 16.53 49.52
N GLY A 200 -25.95 15.56 50.26
CA GLY A 200 -26.58 14.25 50.46
C GLY A 200 -26.56 13.31 49.26
N VAL A 201 -26.04 13.81 48.12
CA VAL A 201 -25.98 13.02 46.86
C VAL A 201 -24.76 12.13 46.91
N PRO A 202 -24.91 10.79 46.83
CA PRO A 202 -23.80 9.86 46.83
C PRO A 202 -22.85 10.13 45.63
N SER A 203 -21.56 9.85 45.81
CA SER A 203 -20.58 9.78 44.74
C SER A 203 -20.17 8.35 44.52
N VAL A 204 -20.32 7.81 43.31
CA VAL A 204 -20.04 6.40 43.00
C VAL A 204 -19.01 6.32 41.93
N GLY A 205 -17.96 5.49 42.14
CA GLY A 205 -16.98 5.21 41.11
C GLY A 205 -15.98 6.35 40.91
N PHE A 206 -15.69 7.15 41.92
CA PHE A 206 -14.63 8.16 41.87
C PHE A 206 -13.27 7.49 41.75
N GLU A 207 -12.68 7.50 40.55
CA GLU A 207 -11.39 6.89 40.25
C GLU A 207 -10.24 7.87 40.52
N TYR A 208 -9.18 7.39 41.18
CA TYR A 208 -7.95 8.17 41.38
C TYR A 208 -6.72 7.26 41.41
N LEU A 209 -5.57 7.87 41.17
CA LEU A 209 -4.26 7.22 41.26
C LEU A 209 -3.55 7.69 42.53
N GLY A 210 -2.81 6.81 43.17
CA GLY A 210 -2.04 7.17 44.32
C GLY A 210 -1.07 6.09 44.79
N HIS A 211 -0.18 6.50 45.73
CA HIS A 211 0.81 5.63 46.31
C HIS A 211 0.40 5.38 47.77
N PRO A 212 -0.16 4.21 48.11
CA PRO A 212 -0.47 3.89 49.48
C PRO A 212 0.79 3.62 50.30
N GLU A 213 0.71 3.78 51.62
CA GLU A 213 1.83 3.46 52.52
C GLU A 213 2.25 1.97 52.45
N SER A 214 1.32 1.08 52.05
CA SER A 214 1.61 -0.35 51.83
C SER A 214 2.54 -0.59 50.62
N ASP A 215 2.54 0.32 49.64
CA ASP A 215 3.40 0.30 48.43
C ASP A 215 3.66 1.72 47.95
N SER A 216 4.57 2.41 48.61
CA SER A 216 4.93 3.79 48.31
C SER A 216 5.72 3.96 46.97
N VAL A 217 6.13 2.88 46.36
CA VAL A 217 6.94 2.87 45.13
C VAL A 217 6.05 2.75 43.87
N ARG A 218 4.94 1.99 43.99
CA ARG A 218 4.08 1.74 42.84
C ARG A 218 2.81 2.56 42.93
N GLU A 219 2.40 3.12 41.79
CA GLU A 219 1.12 3.78 41.64
C GLU A 219 0.00 2.74 41.52
N HIS A 220 -1.03 2.88 42.38
CA HIS A 220 -2.25 2.07 42.38
C HIS A 220 -3.42 2.88 41.92
N ALA A 221 -4.39 2.23 41.26
CA ALA A 221 -5.65 2.82 40.85
C ALA A 221 -6.77 2.37 41.80
N TYR A 222 -7.52 3.31 42.30
CA TYR A 222 -8.61 3.06 43.22
C TYR A 222 -9.94 3.59 42.65
N SER A 223 -11.00 2.85 42.89
CA SER A 223 -12.39 3.29 42.71
C SER A 223 -13.03 3.45 44.06
N THR A 224 -13.50 4.67 44.39
CA THR A 224 -14.08 4.97 45.68
C THR A 224 -15.49 5.50 45.52
N SER A 225 -16.35 5.10 46.44
CA SER A 225 -17.74 5.57 46.55
C SER A 225 -17.96 6.19 47.93
N PHE A 226 -18.64 7.30 47.95
CA PHE A 226 -18.91 8.10 49.14
C PHE A 226 -20.40 8.22 49.36
N PHE A 227 -20.83 7.98 50.64
CA PHE A 227 -22.25 8.01 51.06
C PHE A 227 -22.36 8.82 52.34
N ARG A 228 -23.36 9.73 52.44
CA ARG A 228 -23.68 10.42 53.66
C ARG A 228 -24.33 9.44 54.65
N LEU A 229 -23.91 9.51 55.88
CA LEU A 229 -24.47 8.74 56.99
C LEU A 229 -25.38 9.65 57.81
N GLU A 230 -26.61 9.22 58.06
CA GLU A 230 -27.64 9.91 58.84
C GLU A 230 -28.18 8.96 59.91
N ASP A 231 -28.63 9.51 61.01
CA ASP A 231 -29.37 8.73 62.04
C ASP A 231 -30.87 8.67 61.73
N GLU A 232 -31.65 8.01 62.61
CA GLU A 232 -33.09 7.89 62.44
C GLU A 232 -33.85 9.22 62.49
N THR A 233 -33.20 10.33 62.87
CA THR A 233 -33.78 11.69 62.96
C THR A 233 -33.29 12.57 61.82
N GLU A 234 -32.63 12.02 60.76
CA GLU A 234 -32.03 12.73 59.64
C GLU A 234 -30.83 13.63 60.02
N GLU A 235 -30.28 13.44 61.25
CA GLU A 235 -29.06 14.18 61.63
C GLU A 235 -27.85 13.54 60.95
N VAL A 236 -27.00 14.40 60.31
CA VAL A 236 -25.83 13.96 59.58
C VAL A 236 -24.73 13.50 60.54
N LEU A 237 -24.42 12.22 60.55
CA LEU A 237 -23.41 11.60 61.35
C LEU A 237 -22.00 11.69 60.73
N GLY A 238 -21.91 11.76 59.41
CA GLY A 238 -20.64 11.77 58.68
C GLY A 238 -20.73 11.22 57.27
N VAL A 239 -19.61 10.67 56.79
CA VAL A 239 -19.53 10.04 55.45
C VAL A 239 -18.93 8.65 55.60
N CYS A 240 -19.55 7.69 54.91
CA CYS A 240 -18.94 6.39 54.64
C CYS A 240 -18.26 6.42 53.30
N TYR A 241 -17.02 5.91 53.19
CA TYR A 241 -16.41 5.63 51.90
C TYR A 241 -16.05 4.16 51.77
N MET A 242 -16.22 3.68 50.55
CA MET A 242 -15.88 2.32 50.15
C MET A 242 -14.84 2.43 49.02
N VAL A 243 -13.70 1.75 49.17
CA VAL A 243 -12.61 1.80 48.20
C VAL A 243 -12.28 0.40 47.69
N LEU A 244 -12.14 0.30 46.40
CA LEU A 244 -11.74 -0.92 45.72
C LEU A 244 -10.42 -0.65 44.98
N ASP A 245 -9.43 -1.51 45.10
CA ASP A 245 -8.25 -1.50 44.27
C ASP A 245 -8.62 -2.05 42.88
N ILE A 246 -8.54 -1.18 41.87
CA ILE A 246 -8.84 -1.50 40.48
C ILE A 246 -7.59 -1.49 39.60
N THR A 247 -6.40 -1.54 40.21
CA THR A 247 -5.11 -1.38 39.52
C THR A 247 -4.98 -2.33 38.32
N GLU A 248 -5.31 -3.60 38.48
CA GLU A 248 -5.24 -4.58 37.39
C GLU A 248 -6.24 -4.25 36.28
N ASN A 249 -7.47 -3.91 36.61
CA ASN A 249 -8.49 -3.54 35.65
C ASN A 249 -8.15 -2.21 34.93
N TYR A 250 -7.61 -1.26 35.69
CA TYR A 250 -7.16 0.01 35.15
C TYR A 250 -6.01 -0.18 34.13
N ARG A 251 -5.00 -0.96 34.50
CA ARG A 251 -3.90 -1.32 33.62
C ARG A 251 -4.36 -2.11 32.39
N ALA A 252 -5.29 -3.04 32.57
CA ALA A 252 -5.86 -3.78 31.43
C ALA A 252 -6.61 -2.86 30.46
N ARG A 253 -7.41 -1.90 30.97
CA ARG A 253 -8.09 -0.89 30.12
C ARG A 253 -7.08 0.00 29.38
N GLN A 254 -6.02 0.45 30.05
CA GLN A 254 -4.96 1.22 29.42
C GLN A 254 -4.25 0.43 28.32
N ARG A 255 -3.92 -0.86 28.56
CA ARG A 255 -3.31 -1.74 27.56
C ARG A 255 -4.21 -1.89 26.33
N LEU A 256 -5.51 -2.13 26.52
CA LEU A 256 -6.47 -2.24 25.43
C LEU A 256 -6.57 -0.93 24.62
N ALA A 257 -6.60 0.21 25.28
CA ALA A 257 -6.60 1.50 24.62
C ALA A 257 -5.34 1.73 23.77
N LEU A 258 -4.16 1.36 24.31
CA LEU A 258 -2.90 1.43 23.59
C LEU A 258 -2.83 0.47 22.42
N LEU A 259 -3.33 -0.76 22.55
CA LEU A 259 -3.41 -1.74 21.46
C LEU A 259 -4.34 -1.26 20.34
N ASN A 260 -5.48 -0.65 20.69
CA ASN A 260 -6.38 -0.06 19.71
C ASN A 260 -5.71 1.12 18.98
N LYS A 261 -5.07 2.02 19.70
CA LYS A 261 -4.28 3.13 19.13
C LYS A 261 -3.18 2.63 18.18
N ALA A 262 -2.48 1.56 18.57
CA ALA A 262 -1.48 0.90 17.72
C ALA A 262 -2.11 0.30 16.47
N SER A 263 -3.30 -0.31 16.62
CA SER A 263 -4.05 -0.91 15.51
C SER A 263 -4.46 0.10 14.44
N GLU A 264 -4.81 1.30 14.83
CA GLU A 264 -5.24 2.36 13.92
C GLU A 264 -4.07 3.09 13.25
N ARG A 265 -2.94 3.21 13.95
CA ARG A 265 -1.85 4.07 13.52
C ARG A 265 -0.67 3.35 12.88
N ILE A 266 -0.31 2.14 13.39
CA ILE A 266 0.85 1.38 12.89
C ILE A 266 0.45 0.66 11.60
N GLY A 267 1.18 0.96 10.51
CA GLY A 267 0.94 0.36 9.20
C GLY A 267 -0.17 1.05 8.41
N SER A 268 -0.42 2.33 8.69
CA SER A 268 -1.38 3.14 7.94
C SER A 268 -0.93 3.42 6.49
N SER A 269 0.34 3.18 6.17
CA SER A 269 0.95 3.35 4.86
C SER A 269 1.83 2.16 4.48
N LEU A 270 2.11 2.01 3.17
CA LEU A 270 3.08 1.06 2.64
C LEU A 270 4.49 1.68 2.54
N ASP A 271 4.87 2.46 3.53
CA ASP A 271 6.19 3.09 3.65
C ASP A 271 6.91 2.56 4.89
N VAL A 272 8.10 1.99 4.67
CA VAL A 272 8.91 1.35 5.72
C VAL A 272 9.33 2.36 6.79
N LEU A 273 9.81 3.56 6.40
CA LEU A 273 10.28 4.58 7.33
C LEU A 273 9.11 5.18 8.13
N ARG A 274 8.01 5.44 7.45
CA ARG A 274 6.80 5.95 8.10
C ARG A 274 6.24 4.96 9.11
N THR A 275 6.19 3.69 8.78
CA THR A 275 5.73 2.65 9.72
C THR A 275 6.66 2.52 10.93
N ALA A 276 7.97 2.62 10.73
CA ALA A 276 8.94 2.62 11.83
C ALA A 276 8.75 3.85 12.75
N GLN A 277 8.45 5.02 12.19
CA GLN A 277 8.15 6.22 12.96
C GLN A 277 6.80 6.11 13.68
N GLU A 278 5.76 5.55 13.05
CA GLU A 278 4.45 5.31 13.66
C GLU A 278 4.55 4.42 14.91
N LEU A 279 5.42 3.40 14.89
CA LEU A 279 5.72 2.57 16.07
C LEU A 279 6.26 3.41 17.23
N ALA A 280 7.24 4.28 16.96
CA ALA A 280 7.82 5.15 17.99
C ALA A 280 6.80 6.15 18.53
N ASP A 281 5.98 6.75 17.65
CA ASP A 281 4.95 7.74 18.00
C ASP A 281 3.81 7.15 18.84
N VAL A 282 3.48 5.89 18.64
CA VAL A 282 2.42 5.19 19.41
C VAL A 282 2.91 4.84 20.80
N ALA A 283 4.18 4.43 20.93
CA ALA A 283 4.75 3.98 22.18
C ALA A 283 5.12 5.12 23.15
N VAL A 284 5.35 6.34 22.65
CA VAL A 284 5.66 7.52 23.46
C VAL A 284 4.42 8.44 23.52
N PRO A 285 4.03 8.95 24.70
CA PRO A 285 4.65 8.81 26.01
C PRO A 285 4.14 7.59 26.79
N ASP A 286 3.17 6.87 26.31
CA ASP A 286 2.36 5.97 27.12
C ASP A 286 3.16 4.75 27.65
N LEU A 287 3.93 4.09 26.78
CA LEU A 287 4.73 2.92 27.15
C LEU A 287 6.15 3.30 27.58
N ALA A 288 6.81 4.19 26.88
CA ALA A 288 8.20 4.57 27.08
C ALA A 288 8.38 6.10 27.03
N ASP A 289 9.49 6.61 27.57
CA ASP A 289 9.84 8.03 27.49
C ASP A 289 10.65 8.32 26.22
N PHE A 290 11.38 7.33 25.72
CA PHE A 290 12.17 7.39 24.49
C PHE A 290 12.13 6.04 23.77
N VAL A 291 11.92 6.09 22.46
CA VAL A 291 11.90 4.91 21.60
C VAL A 291 12.75 5.16 20.37
N THR A 292 13.50 4.13 19.98
CA THR A 292 14.24 4.10 18.72
C THR A 292 13.90 2.83 17.94
N VAL A 293 13.80 2.98 16.63
CA VAL A 293 13.57 1.86 15.70
C VAL A 293 14.70 1.85 14.69
N ASP A 294 15.49 0.80 14.70
CA ASP A 294 16.62 0.58 13.81
C ASP A 294 16.31 -0.60 12.89
N LEU A 295 16.35 -0.39 11.59
CA LEU A 295 16.11 -1.41 10.57
C LEU A 295 17.41 -1.71 9.82
N LEU A 296 17.50 -2.91 9.23
CA LEU A 296 18.55 -3.24 8.29
C LEU A 296 18.44 -2.39 7.03
N ASP A 297 19.54 -1.87 6.51
CA ASP A 297 19.58 -0.99 5.32
C ASP A 297 18.90 -1.62 4.10
N VAL A 298 19.04 -2.95 3.96
CA VAL A 298 18.42 -3.74 2.90
C VAL A 298 16.89 -3.62 2.88
N MET A 299 16.27 -3.35 4.03
CA MET A 299 14.82 -3.16 4.15
C MET A 299 14.33 -1.92 3.39
N LEU A 300 15.13 -0.87 3.38
CA LEU A 300 14.77 0.42 2.78
C LEU A 300 14.79 0.37 1.24
N SER A 301 15.59 -0.53 0.68
CA SER A 301 15.67 -0.78 -0.77
C SER A 301 14.72 -1.89 -1.26
N GLY A 302 13.89 -2.46 -0.37
CA GLY A 302 13.01 -3.59 -0.70
C GLY A 302 13.73 -4.95 -0.79
N GLY A 303 15.04 -5.00 -0.46
CA GLY A 303 15.83 -6.22 -0.48
C GLY A 303 15.41 -7.22 0.61
N GLU A 304 15.93 -8.43 0.55
CA GLU A 304 15.61 -9.51 1.48
C GLU A 304 16.74 -9.67 2.49
N PRO A 305 16.45 -9.52 3.81
CA PRO A 305 17.44 -9.79 4.84
C PRO A 305 17.83 -11.27 4.86
N PRO A 306 19.02 -11.62 5.34
CA PRO A 306 19.40 -13.01 5.50
C PRO A 306 18.43 -13.72 6.47
N PRO A 307 18.13 -15.02 6.24
CA PRO A 307 17.28 -15.79 7.14
C PRO A 307 18.03 -16.10 8.44
N GLY A 308 17.34 -16.01 9.59
CA GLY A 308 17.85 -16.36 10.89
C GLY A 308 18.38 -15.21 11.73
N PRO A 309 19.15 -15.49 12.81
CA PRO A 309 19.81 -14.49 13.62
C PRO A 309 20.84 -13.69 12.80
N ILE A 310 20.99 -12.41 13.14
CA ILE A 310 21.87 -11.49 12.40
C ILE A 310 23.29 -11.64 12.94
N ASP A 311 24.25 -11.84 12.05
CA ASP A 311 25.66 -11.86 12.43
C ASP A 311 26.16 -10.46 12.79
N ALA A 312 27.15 -10.38 13.71
CA ALA A 312 27.70 -9.10 14.17
C ALA A 312 28.28 -8.23 13.03
N THR A 313 28.68 -8.83 11.92
CA THR A 313 29.14 -8.13 10.70
C THR A 313 28.01 -7.42 9.94
N ASP A 314 26.80 -7.97 9.97
CA ASP A 314 25.64 -7.39 9.28
C ASP A 314 25.03 -6.21 10.04
N LEU A 315 25.34 -6.09 11.34
CA LEU A 315 24.87 -4.98 12.19
C LEU A 315 25.43 -3.61 11.78
N SER A 316 26.54 -3.56 11.06
CA SER A 316 27.09 -2.33 10.47
C SER A 316 26.19 -1.71 9.39
N THR A 317 25.19 -2.47 8.91
CA THR A 317 24.24 -2.05 7.89
C THR A 317 22.92 -1.53 8.45
N MET A 318 22.80 -1.36 9.78
CA MET A 318 21.58 -0.81 10.38
C MET A 318 21.42 0.69 10.16
N ARG A 319 20.18 1.13 10.05
CA ARG A 319 19.79 2.53 9.90
C ARG A 319 18.70 2.89 10.90
N ARG A 320 18.85 4.03 11.56
CA ARG A 320 17.80 4.63 12.38
C ARG A 320 16.63 5.00 11.50
N SER A 321 15.51 4.30 11.62
CA SER A 321 14.32 4.42 10.77
C SER A 321 13.17 5.13 11.46
N GLY A 322 13.18 5.21 12.79
CA GLY A 322 12.21 5.96 13.57
C GLY A 322 12.75 6.27 14.97
N GLN A 323 12.33 7.39 15.54
CA GLN A 323 12.58 7.73 16.93
C GLN A 323 11.56 8.72 17.47
N LYS A 324 11.28 8.64 18.76
CA LYS A 324 10.40 9.56 19.46
C LYS A 324 10.82 9.70 20.92
N SER A 325 10.73 10.91 21.45
CA SER A 325 10.94 11.25 22.84
C SER A 325 9.76 12.05 23.37
N VAL A 326 9.56 12.03 24.68
CA VAL A 326 8.70 13.01 25.37
C VAL A 326 9.33 14.40 25.37
N ARG A 327 10.64 14.49 25.14
CA ARG A 327 11.38 15.76 25.00
C ARG A 327 11.39 16.18 23.55
N GLU A 328 11.17 17.45 23.32
CA GLU A 328 11.20 18.01 21.97
C GLU A 328 12.59 17.91 21.35
N GLY A 329 12.67 17.46 20.08
CA GLY A 329 13.91 17.32 19.33
C GLY A 329 14.75 16.10 19.69
N CYS A 330 14.30 15.22 20.58
CA CYS A 330 15.02 14.00 21.00
C CYS A 330 16.48 14.26 21.40
N PRO A 331 16.76 15.14 22.35
CA PRO A 331 18.15 15.55 22.69
C PRO A 331 19.00 14.41 23.25
N GLU A 332 18.41 13.32 23.73
CA GLU A 332 19.05 12.10 24.20
C GLU A 332 19.47 11.13 23.08
N ALA A 333 19.06 11.40 21.83
CA ALA A 333 19.43 10.56 20.71
C ALA A 333 20.92 10.77 20.34
N VAL A 334 21.67 9.68 20.27
CA VAL A 334 23.07 9.68 19.81
C VAL A 334 23.16 9.72 18.28
N VAL A 335 22.11 9.21 17.60
CA VAL A 335 22.02 9.12 16.14
C VAL A 335 20.67 9.65 15.70
N GLU A 336 20.66 10.52 14.72
CA GLU A 336 19.44 11.05 14.12
C GLU A 336 18.76 10.04 13.18
N VAL A 337 17.49 10.25 12.86
CA VAL A 337 16.77 9.44 11.87
C VAL A 337 17.48 9.54 10.51
N GLY A 338 17.67 8.39 9.87
CA GLY A 338 18.45 8.25 8.63
C GLY A 338 19.94 7.96 8.86
N GLY A 339 20.46 8.18 10.09
CA GLY A 339 21.84 7.88 10.46
C GLY A 339 22.09 6.38 10.70
N ARG A 340 23.35 6.00 10.73
CA ARG A 340 23.79 4.63 11.01
C ARG A 340 24.22 4.48 12.46
N PRO A 341 23.45 3.79 13.31
CA PRO A 341 23.87 3.54 14.68
C PRO A 341 25.02 2.52 14.68
N ALA A 342 26.11 2.88 15.34
CA ALA A 342 27.17 1.94 15.65
C ALA A 342 26.89 1.35 17.04
N TYR A 343 26.83 0.04 17.13
CA TYR A 343 26.64 -0.70 18.37
C TYR A 343 27.80 -1.65 18.60
N PRO A 344 28.43 -1.64 19.78
CA PRO A 344 29.39 -2.68 20.12
C PRO A 344 28.71 -4.05 20.27
N ALA A 345 29.47 -5.12 20.10
CA ALA A 345 28.94 -6.48 20.17
C ALA A 345 28.24 -6.82 21.49
N SER A 346 28.67 -6.17 22.58
CA SER A 346 28.11 -6.31 23.93
C SER A 346 26.81 -5.50 24.13
N ALA A 347 26.39 -4.66 23.17
CA ALA A 347 25.21 -3.80 23.33
C ALA A 347 23.91 -4.62 23.40
N PRO A 348 22.94 -4.21 24.25
CA PRO A 348 21.64 -4.89 24.37
C PRO A 348 20.90 -5.11 23.03
N VAL A 349 21.01 -4.15 22.11
CA VAL A 349 20.41 -4.23 20.76
C VAL A 349 21.05 -5.36 19.95
N VAL A 350 22.38 -5.47 19.99
CA VAL A 350 23.14 -6.52 19.29
C VAL A 350 22.80 -7.89 19.85
N LEU A 351 22.83 -8.02 21.18
CA LEU A 351 22.50 -9.29 21.85
C LEU A 351 21.06 -9.75 21.51
N SER A 352 20.11 -8.82 21.49
CA SER A 352 18.73 -9.15 21.11
C SER A 352 18.61 -9.62 19.65
N LEU A 353 19.34 -9.02 18.73
CA LEU A 353 19.33 -9.37 17.30
C LEU A 353 20.06 -10.68 17.00
N THR A 354 21.18 -10.94 17.69
CA THR A 354 21.97 -12.17 17.51
C THR A 354 21.31 -13.39 18.15
N VAL A 355 20.62 -13.23 19.27
CA VAL A 355 19.83 -14.29 19.91
C VAL A 355 18.43 -14.41 19.27
N GLY A 356 17.92 -13.30 18.74
CA GLY A 356 16.57 -13.21 18.15
C GLY A 356 15.47 -13.21 19.20
N SER A 357 15.73 -12.75 20.42
CA SER A 357 14.76 -12.66 21.52
C SER A 357 14.73 -11.27 22.14
N SER A 358 13.59 -10.93 22.72
CA SER A 358 13.42 -9.68 23.46
C SER A 358 14.23 -9.70 24.76
N SER A 359 14.67 -8.54 25.19
CA SER A 359 15.47 -8.36 26.39
C SER A 359 14.88 -7.26 27.26
N LEU A 360 14.78 -7.51 28.56
CA LEU A 360 14.30 -6.57 29.56
C LEU A 360 15.39 -6.27 30.55
N TYR A 361 15.72 -5.00 30.75
CA TYR A 361 16.66 -4.48 31.72
C TYR A 361 15.92 -3.54 32.69
N PRO A 362 15.29 -4.05 33.76
CA PRO A 362 14.58 -3.22 34.74
C PRO A 362 15.50 -2.18 35.39
N THR A 363 16.76 -2.54 35.60
CA THR A 363 17.81 -1.64 36.06
C THR A 363 18.95 -1.66 35.08
N LEU A 364 19.28 -0.50 34.52
CA LEU A 364 20.38 -0.34 33.59
C LEU A 364 21.64 0.11 34.34
N ASP A 365 22.59 -0.81 34.46
CA ASP A 365 23.89 -0.44 35.06
C ASP A 365 24.76 0.27 34.00
N LEU A 366 24.84 1.58 34.15
CA LEU A 366 25.63 2.43 33.25
C LEU A 366 27.07 2.66 33.76
N SER A 367 27.39 2.15 34.93
CA SER A 367 28.68 2.41 35.59
C SER A 367 29.72 1.28 35.42
N ALA A 368 29.25 0.04 35.27
CA ALA A 368 30.09 -1.16 35.32
C ALA A 368 29.77 -2.22 34.25
N GLY A 369 28.76 -2.00 33.39
CA GLY A 369 28.41 -2.92 32.31
C GLY A 369 29.45 -2.97 31.21
N GLU A 370 29.77 -4.16 30.70
CA GLU A 370 30.74 -4.36 29.61
C GLU A 370 30.46 -3.45 28.42
N TRP A 371 29.17 -3.33 27.98
CA TRP A 371 28.78 -2.50 26.88
C TRP A 371 28.96 -0.98 27.11
N ALA A 372 28.86 -0.52 28.37
CA ALA A 372 29.06 0.90 28.71
C ALA A 372 30.52 1.32 28.57
N ALA A 373 31.45 0.38 28.74
CA ALA A 373 32.88 0.59 28.50
C ALA A 373 33.19 0.61 26.99
N ASP A 374 32.48 -0.18 26.22
CA ASP A 374 32.67 -0.29 24.76
C ASP A 374 32.04 0.89 23.98
N ASP A 375 30.98 1.54 24.55
CA ASP A 375 30.34 2.74 23.98
C ASP A 375 30.20 3.85 25.03
N PRO A 376 31.31 4.51 25.40
CA PRO A 376 31.32 5.54 26.43
C PRO A 376 30.49 6.77 26.06
N VAL A 377 30.32 7.07 24.79
CA VAL A 377 29.52 8.20 24.32
C VAL A 377 28.05 7.96 24.64
N ARG A 378 27.52 6.82 24.26
CA ARG A 378 26.14 6.43 24.54
C ARG A 378 25.89 6.29 26.04
N ALA A 379 26.80 5.65 26.76
CA ALA A 379 26.70 5.52 28.21
C ALA A 379 26.68 6.89 28.93
N ALA A 380 27.44 7.86 28.42
CA ALA A 380 27.43 9.22 28.95
C ALA A 380 26.10 9.92 28.69
N HIS A 381 25.52 9.79 27.47
CA HIS A 381 24.22 10.32 27.15
C HIS A 381 23.12 9.70 28.03
N LEU A 382 23.07 8.39 28.15
CA LEU A 382 22.05 7.71 28.96
C LEU A 382 22.14 8.17 30.45
N ARG A 383 23.35 8.35 30.99
CA ARG A 383 23.53 8.91 32.32
C ARG A 383 23.08 10.36 32.46
N GLN A 384 23.45 11.21 31.49
CA GLN A 384 23.09 12.62 31.47
C GLN A 384 21.57 12.82 31.52
N TYR A 385 20.83 11.98 30.80
CA TYR A 385 19.38 12.09 30.71
C TYR A 385 18.63 11.22 31.73
N GLY A 386 19.34 10.51 32.62
CA GLY A 386 18.78 9.78 33.75
C GLY A 386 18.09 8.47 33.38
N PHE A 387 18.49 7.83 32.30
CA PHE A 387 17.92 6.54 31.92
C PHE A 387 18.26 5.47 32.98
N HIS A 388 17.24 4.72 33.39
CA HIS A 388 17.39 3.67 34.36
C HIS A 388 16.85 2.31 33.95
N SER A 389 16.01 2.24 32.93
CA SER A 389 15.38 0.99 32.47
C SER A 389 15.28 0.94 30.95
N LEU A 390 15.51 -0.25 30.38
CA LEU A 390 15.55 -0.49 28.93
C LEU A 390 14.84 -1.79 28.57
N MET A 391 14.11 -1.77 27.48
CA MET A 391 13.65 -2.97 26.76
C MET A 391 14.15 -2.93 25.34
N VAL A 392 14.53 -4.08 24.79
CA VAL A 392 14.87 -4.23 23.37
C VAL A 392 14.06 -5.38 22.80
N VAL A 393 13.36 -5.10 21.70
CA VAL A 393 12.50 -6.08 21.04
C VAL A 393 12.91 -6.17 19.57
N PRO A 394 13.26 -7.37 19.05
CA PRO A 394 13.60 -7.54 17.65
C PRO A 394 12.33 -7.47 16.79
N LEU A 395 12.38 -6.70 15.69
CA LEU A 395 11.33 -6.71 14.69
C LEU A 395 11.45 -8.00 13.86
N ARG A 396 10.49 -8.88 14.00
CA ARG A 396 10.46 -10.17 13.28
C ARG A 396 9.18 -10.32 12.49
N ALA A 397 9.34 -10.66 11.22
CA ALA A 397 8.22 -11.06 10.38
C ALA A 397 8.58 -12.35 9.62
N ARG A 398 7.67 -13.32 9.61
CA ARG A 398 7.83 -14.60 8.90
C ARG A 398 9.15 -15.34 9.19
N GLY A 399 9.64 -15.23 10.42
CA GLY A 399 10.89 -15.85 10.84
C GLY A 399 12.17 -15.09 10.50
N ILE A 400 12.07 -13.94 9.83
CA ILE A 400 13.18 -13.07 9.45
C ILE A 400 13.26 -11.89 10.43
N ILE A 401 14.47 -11.52 10.83
CA ILE A 401 14.73 -10.33 11.65
C ILE A 401 14.93 -9.14 10.71
N LEU A 402 14.14 -8.09 10.92
CA LEU A 402 14.13 -6.87 10.11
C LEU A 402 14.95 -5.75 10.76
N GLY A 403 15.10 -5.82 12.09
CA GLY A 403 15.74 -4.81 12.91
C GLY A 403 15.37 -4.96 14.38
N ALA A 404 15.52 -3.89 15.16
CA ALA A 404 15.16 -3.84 16.58
C ALA A 404 14.51 -2.51 16.96
N ALA A 405 13.61 -2.57 17.95
CA ALA A 405 13.09 -1.40 18.65
C ALA A 405 13.64 -1.40 20.09
N ALA A 406 14.14 -0.26 20.54
CA ALA A 406 14.58 -0.06 21.90
C ALA A 406 13.70 0.98 22.58
N PHE A 407 13.20 0.63 23.77
CA PHE A 407 12.33 1.43 24.62
C PHE A 407 13.06 1.77 25.90
N ALA A 408 13.09 3.03 26.28
CA ALA A 408 13.82 3.49 27.43
C ALA A 408 12.95 4.37 28.35
N ARG A 409 13.17 4.26 29.67
CA ARG A 409 12.51 5.07 30.69
C ARG A 409 13.55 5.77 31.55
N TRP A 410 13.17 6.95 32.04
CA TRP A 410 13.87 7.71 33.07
C TRP A 410 12.90 8.08 34.21
N GLN A 411 13.41 8.62 35.29
CA GLN A 411 12.53 9.12 36.36
C GLN A 411 11.65 10.29 35.87
N PRO A 412 10.37 10.40 36.27
CA PRO A 412 9.77 9.72 37.45
C PRO A 412 9.08 8.36 37.15
N LYS A 413 9.03 7.88 35.92
CA LYS A 413 8.42 6.57 35.65
C LYS A 413 9.21 5.44 36.30
N GLY A 414 8.51 4.48 36.88
CA GLY A 414 9.10 3.26 37.41
C GLY A 414 9.80 2.39 36.36
N PRO A 415 10.60 1.40 36.76
CA PRO A 415 11.26 0.50 35.81
C PRO A 415 10.24 -0.32 35.00
N PHE A 416 10.67 -0.75 33.83
CA PHE A 416 9.85 -1.67 33.01
C PHE A 416 9.59 -2.98 33.75
N GLN A 417 8.37 -3.49 33.61
CA GLN A 417 7.91 -4.76 34.14
C GLN A 417 7.79 -5.80 33.01
N PRO A 418 7.73 -7.10 33.32
CA PRO A 418 7.50 -8.13 32.30
C PRO A 418 6.28 -7.88 31.41
N ASP A 419 5.23 -7.33 31.99
CA ASP A 419 4.00 -6.98 31.30
C ASP A 419 4.18 -5.85 30.25
N ASP A 420 5.09 -4.89 30.52
CA ASP A 420 5.45 -3.84 29.56
C ASP A 420 6.16 -4.46 28.35
N LEU A 421 6.98 -5.49 28.58
CA LEU A 421 7.67 -6.22 27.51
C LEU A 421 6.67 -6.92 26.59
N VAL A 422 5.68 -7.60 27.16
CA VAL A 422 4.61 -8.24 26.36
C VAL A 422 3.88 -7.23 25.47
N LEU A 423 3.57 -6.06 26.03
CA LEU A 423 2.92 -4.98 25.27
C LEU A 423 3.85 -4.42 24.17
N ALA A 424 5.13 -4.24 24.48
CA ALA A 424 6.13 -3.81 23.49
C ALA A 424 6.28 -4.83 22.36
N GLU A 425 6.30 -6.13 22.66
CA GLU A 425 6.33 -7.20 21.67
C GLU A 425 5.13 -7.16 20.74
N GLU A 426 3.94 -6.91 21.27
CA GLU A 426 2.71 -6.78 20.46
C GLU A 426 2.82 -5.61 19.46
N PHE A 427 3.29 -4.44 19.91
CA PHE A 427 3.48 -3.28 19.03
C PHE A 427 4.53 -3.55 17.96
N VAL A 428 5.66 -4.12 18.36
CA VAL A 428 6.78 -4.42 17.48
C VAL A 428 6.42 -5.50 16.47
N ASN A 429 5.73 -6.55 16.89
CA ASN A 429 5.25 -7.61 15.99
C ASN A 429 4.31 -7.05 14.92
N ARG A 430 3.39 -6.16 15.32
CA ARG A 430 2.48 -5.50 14.39
C ARG A 430 3.26 -4.62 13.39
N ALA A 431 4.16 -3.79 13.88
CA ALA A 431 5.01 -2.96 13.04
C ALA A 431 5.87 -3.81 12.10
N ALA A 432 6.43 -4.91 12.58
CA ALA A 432 7.26 -5.81 11.78
C ALA A 432 6.49 -6.40 10.59
N VAL A 433 5.24 -6.84 10.81
CA VAL A 433 4.39 -7.35 9.72
C VAL A 433 4.09 -6.24 8.71
N SER A 434 3.78 -5.03 9.17
CA SER A 434 3.48 -3.89 8.29
C SER A 434 4.73 -3.45 7.50
N ILE A 435 5.89 -3.43 8.15
CA ILE A 435 7.19 -3.11 7.52
C ILE A 435 7.56 -4.18 6.47
N ASP A 436 7.36 -5.48 6.75
CA ASP A 436 7.63 -6.53 5.76
C ASP A 436 6.68 -6.43 4.56
N ASN A 437 5.42 -6.09 4.78
CA ASN A 437 4.47 -5.85 3.71
C ASN A 437 4.87 -4.63 2.86
N ALA A 438 5.27 -3.53 3.49
CA ALA A 438 5.76 -2.33 2.80
C ALA A 438 7.03 -2.63 1.98
N ARG A 439 7.99 -3.37 2.55
CA ARG A 439 9.20 -3.82 1.86
C ARG A 439 8.89 -4.65 0.61
N ARG A 440 8.00 -5.65 0.74
CA ARG A 440 7.59 -6.50 -0.37
C ARG A 440 6.92 -5.69 -1.47
N TYR A 441 6.03 -4.78 -1.07
CA TYR A 441 5.42 -3.86 -2.01
C TYR A 441 6.46 -3.02 -2.76
N THR A 442 7.44 -2.44 -2.06
CA THR A 442 8.54 -1.66 -2.66
C THR A 442 9.34 -2.51 -3.65
N ARG A 443 9.64 -3.78 -3.30
CA ARG A 443 10.36 -4.72 -4.18
C ARG A 443 9.57 -5.03 -5.44
N GLU A 444 8.31 -5.40 -5.30
CA GLU A 444 7.42 -5.71 -6.42
C GLU A 444 7.23 -4.50 -7.32
N HIS A 445 7.01 -3.33 -6.73
CA HIS A 445 6.86 -2.07 -7.45
C HIS A 445 8.14 -1.69 -8.22
N THR A 446 9.30 -1.78 -7.58
CA THR A 446 10.58 -1.47 -8.23
C THR A 446 10.89 -2.45 -9.37
N ALA A 447 10.65 -3.74 -9.18
CA ALA A 447 10.82 -4.76 -10.21
C ALA A 447 9.88 -4.52 -11.40
N ALA A 448 8.63 -4.15 -11.12
CA ALA A 448 7.64 -3.85 -12.13
C ALA A 448 8.00 -2.59 -12.95
N LEU A 449 8.45 -1.52 -12.29
CA LEU A 449 8.96 -0.32 -12.98
C LEU A 449 10.22 -0.60 -13.81
N ALA A 450 11.10 -1.46 -13.32
CA ALA A 450 12.29 -1.87 -14.08
C ALA A 450 11.90 -2.66 -15.35
N LEU A 451 10.93 -3.57 -15.23
CA LEU A 451 10.37 -4.30 -16.37
C LEU A 451 9.74 -3.34 -17.38
N GLN A 452 8.87 -2.44 -16.95
CA GLN A 452 8.25 -1.45 -17.83
C GLN A 452 9.28 -0.62 -18.58
N ARG A 453 10.29 -0.08 -17.87
CA ARG A 453 11.38 0.67 -18.50
C ARG A 453 12.16 -0.15 -19.52
N SER A 454 12.35 -1.45 -19.31
CA SER A 454 13.03 -2.32 -20.27
C SER A 454 12.20 -2.60 -21.53
N LEU A 455 10.88 -2.46 -21.44
CA LEU A 455 9.94 -2.63 -22.56
C LEU A 455 9.73 -1.37 -23.37
N LEU A 456 10.09 -0.19 -22.87
CA LEU A 456 10.03 1.09 -23.59
C LEU A 456 11.35 1.35 -24.34
N PRO A 457 11.33 2.16 -25.42
CA PRO A 457 12.56 2.53 -26.12
C PRO A 457 13.46 3.36 -25.20
N HIS A 458 14.73 2.96 -25.06
CA HIS A 458 15.73 3.72 -24.29
C HIS A 458 16.17 4.99 -25.03
N ASP A 459 16.36 4.86 -26.36
CA ASP A 459 16.68 5.96 -27.25
C ASP A 459 15.82 5.85 -28.51
N LEU A 460 15.37 6.99 -29.01
CA LEU A 460 14.69 7.02 -30.30
C LEU A 460 15.72 6.90 -31.42
N PRO A 461 15.49 6.05 -32.43
CA PRO A 461 16.40 5.97 -33.55
C PRO A 461 16.42 7.33 -34.26
N GLN A 462 17.64 7.86 -34.51
CA GLN A 462 17.77 9.11 -35.26
C GLN A 462 17.22 8.90 -36.68
N GLN A 463 16.26 9.70 -37.08
CA GLN A 463 15.56 9.62 -38.35
C GLN A 463 15.82 10.83 -39.21
N GLY A 464 15.98 10.62 -40.54
CA GLY A 464 16.05 11.75 -41.47
C GLY A 464 14.68 12.38 -41.78
N ALA A 465 13.62 11.60 -41.57
CA ALA A 465 12.23 12.02 -41.86
C ALA A 465 11.63 12.93 -40.80
N VAL A 466 12.00 12.74 -39.55
CA VAL A 466 11.49 13.51 -38.41
C VAL A 466 12.56 13.77 -37.36
N ASP A 467 12.44 14.88 -36.65
CA ASP A 467 13.02 15.05 -35.32
C ASP A 467 11.98 14.62 -34.32
N ALA A 468 12.35 13.75 -33.39
CA ALA A 468 11.42 13.23 -32.39
C ALA A 468 11.94 13.43 -30.97
N ALA A 469 11.02 13.74 -30.05
CA ALA A 469 11.25 13.78 -28.62
C ALA A 469 10.05 13.16 -27.88
N TYR A 470 10.30 12.67 -26.67
CA TYR A 470 9.24 12.00 -25.88
C TYR A 470 9.33 12.32 -24.40
N ARG A 471 8.24 12.12 -23.70
CA ARG A 471 8.17 12.02 -22.25
C ARG A 471 7.28 10.86 -21.84
N TYR A 472 7.72 10.16 -20.83
CA TYR A 472 6.95 9.11 -20.19
C TYR A 472 6.87 9.38 -18.69
N LEU A 473 5.66 9.48 -18.14
CA LEU A 473 5.43 9.65 -16.70
C LEU A 473 4.53 8.52 -16.22
N PRO A 474 5.02 7.67 -15.33
CA PRO A 474 4.20 6.66 -14.72
C PRO A 474 3.18 7.31 -13.76
N ALA A 475 1.99 6.71 -13.69
CA ALA A 475 0.96 7.08 -12.73
C ALA A 475 1.44 6.90 -11.30
N ASP A 476 0.87 7.70 -10.37
CA ASP A 476 1.08 7.51 -8.90
C ASP A 476 0.20 6.37 -8.35
N SER A 477 -0.17 5.40 -9.18
CA SER A 477 -0.99 4.29 -8.75
C SER A 477 -0.20 3.35 -7.84
N ARG A 478 -0.84 2.85 -6.79
CA ARG A 478 -0.27 1.85 -5.86
C ARG A 478 0.15 0.54 -6.56
N SER A 479 -0.28 0.32 -7.77
CA SER A 479 0.04 -0.82 -8.63
C SER A 479 1.15 -0.58 -9.64
N GLY A 480 1.63 0.63 -9.80
CA GLY A 480 2.98 1.04 -10.23
C GLY A 480 3.46 0.71 -11.63
N VAL A 481 2.73 0.03 -12.49
CA VAL A 481 3.15 -0.34 -13.85
C VAL A 481 1.99 -0.12 -14.79
N GLY A 482 2.19 0.77 -15.77
CA GLY A 482 1.17 1.10 -16.73
C GLY A 482 1.24 0.31 -18.04
N GLY A 483 0.20 0.52 -18.86
CA GLY A 483 0.04 -0.07 -20.18
C GLY A 483 0.43 0.84 -21.33
N ASP A 484 0.84 2.07 -21.06
CA ASP A 484 1.17 3.07 -22.08
C ASP A 484 2.49 2.76 -22.78
N TRP A 485 2.54 2.95 -24.09
CA TRP A 485 3.77 2.83 -24.87
C TRP A 485 3.81 3.80 -26.03
N PHE A 486 5.00 3.99 -26.57
CA PHE A 486 5.26 4.71 -27.83
C PHE A 486 6.44 4.08 -28.55
N ASP A 487 6.55 4.36 -29.85
CA ASP A 487 7.73 4.00 -30.64
C ASP A 487 7.90 4.87 -31.88
N VAL A 488 9.15 4.91 -32.40
CA VAL A 488 9.50 5.53 -33.66
C VAL A 488 10.24 4.50 -34.50
N ILE A 489 9.62 4.06 -35.56
CA ILE A 489 10.03 2.87 -36.33
C ILE A 489 10.55 3.30 -37.70
N PRO A 490 11.82 3.04 -38.05
CA PRO A 490 12.35 3.25 -39.40
C PRO A 490 11.63 2.31 -40.36
N LEU A 491 11.04 2.88 -41.42
CA LEU A 491 10.38 2.13 -42.48
C LEU A 491 11.17 2.23 -43.80
N SER A 492 10.76 1.40 -44.76
CA SER A 492 11.33 1.45 -46.12
C SER A 492 11.15 2.81 -46.78
N GLY A 493 12.06 3.16 -47.71
CA GLY A 493 11.90 4.38 -48.51
C GLY A 493 12.07 5.68 -47.77
N ALA A 494 12.90 5.69 -46.69
CA ALA A 494 13.12 6.82 -45.76
C ALA A 494 11.84 7.22 -44.97
N ARG A 495 10.77 6.44 -44.98
CA ARG A 495 9.56 6.68 -44.20
C ARG A 495 9.76 6.35 -42.72
N VAL A 496 8.90 6.88 -41.91
CA VAL A 496 8.92 6.61 -40.46
C VAL A 496 7.52 6.27 -39.96
N GLY A 497 7.42 5.22 -39.15
CA GLY A 497 6.26 4.88 -38.37
C GLY A 497 6.33 5.53 -36.98
N LEU A 498 5.24 6.12 -36.55
CA LEU A 498 5.06 6.70 -35.20
C LEU A 498 3.87 5.99 -34.58
N VAL A 499 4.08 5.50 -33.36
CA VAL A 499 3.01 4.80 -32.65
C VAL A 499 2.92 5.27 -31.21
N VAL A 500 1.71 5.38 -30.71
CA VAL A 500 1.35 5.56 -29.30
C VAL A 500 0.17 4.66 -29.00
N GLY A 501 0.17 4.01 -27.85
CA GLY A 501 -0.94 3.18 -27.43
C GLY A 501 -1.03 3.06 -25.91
N ASP A 502 -2.13 2.49 -25.46
CA ASP A 502 -2.43 2.27 -24.06
C ASP A 502 -3.21 0.96 -23.90
N VAL A 503 -2.77 0.11 -22.97
CA VAL A 503 -3.42 -1.16 -22.61
C VAL A 503 -4.29 -0.93 -21.38
N VAL A 504 -5.55 -1.29 -21.47
CA VAL A 504 -6.51 -1.17 -20.38
C VAL A 504 -6.03 -1.93 -19.13
N GLY A 505 -5.98 -1.22 -18.00
CA GLY A 505 -5.55 -1.79 -16.72
C GLY A 505 -4.12 -1.42 -16.36
N HIS A 506 -3.63 -2.00 -15.28
CA HIS A 506 -2.30 -1.69 -14.72
C HIS A 506 -1.65 -2.95 -14.13
N GLY A 507 -0.36 -2.87 -13.89
CA GLY A 507 0.41 -3.96 -13.30
C GLY A 507 1.18 -4.79 -14.35
N ALA A 508 1.82 -5.86 -13.89
CA ALA A 508 2.70 -6.67 -14.72
C ALA A 508 2.02 -7.26 -15.97
N HIS A 509 0.71 -7.52 -15.89
CA HIS A 509 -0.05 -8.07 -17.01
C HIS A 509 -0.24 -7.03 -18.14
N ALA A 510 -0.60 -5.79 -17.78
CA ALA A 510 -0.71 -4.70 -18.75
C ALA A 510 0.65 -4.43 -19.41
N ALA A 511 1.75 -4.40 -18.64
CA ALA A 511 3.09 -4.23 -19.18
C ALA A 511 3.51 -5.39 -20.13
N ALA A 512 3.20 -6.63 -19.78
CA ALA A 512 3.49 -7.77 -20.66
C ALA A 512 2.72 -7.69 -21.97
N THR A 513 1.43 -7.31 -21.93
CA THR A 513 0.59 -7.10 -23.11
C THR A 513 1.14 -5.93 -23.95
N MET A 514 1.50 -4.81 -23.31
CA MET A 514 2.15 -3.67 -23.96
C MET A 514 3.42 -4.09 -24.70
N GLY A 515 4.30 -4.85 -24.06
CA GLY A 515 5.52 -5.35 -24.70
C GLY A 515 5.26 -6.23 -25.92
N ARG A 516 4.23 -7.10 -25.86
CA ARG A 516 3.79 -7.91 -27.01
C ARG A 516 3.26 -7.03 -28.14
N LEU A 517 2.40 -6.05 -27.84
CA LEU A 517 1.82 -5.14 -28.83
C LEU A 517 2.90 -4.30 -29.51
N ARG A 518 3.83 -3.74 -28.75
CA ARG A 518 4.96 -2.98 -29.28
C ARG A 518 5.80 -3.82 -30.24
N SER A 519 6.17 -5.04 -29.84
CA SER A 519 6.94 -5.93 -30.71
C SER A 519 6.19 -6.34 -31.97
N ALA A 520 4.87 -6.54 -31.84
CA ALA A 520 4.02 -6.83 -33.00
C ALA A 520 3.96 -5.65 -33.97
N VAL A 521 3.76 -4.42 -33.46
CA VAL A 521 3.78 -3.21 -34.31
C VAL A 521 5.10 -3.11 -35.07
N GLN A 522 6.24 -3.30 -34.42
CA GLN A 522 7.55 -3.29 -35.07
C GLN A 522 7.65 -4.34 -36.20
N THR A 523 7.19 -5.57 -35.93
CA THR A 523 7.21 -6.67 -36.92
C THR A 523 6.29 -6.38 -38.10
N LEU A 524 5.05 -5.88 -37.85
CA LEU A 524 4.09 -5.54 -38.88
C LEU A 524 4.54 -4.32 -39.69
N ALA A 525 5.19 -3.36 -39.04
CA ALA A 525 5.78 -2.19 -39.69
C ALA A 525 6.93 -2.58 -40.65
N ASP A 526 7.75 -3.57 -40.29
CA ASP A 526 8.78 -4.13 -41.18
C ASP A 526 8.21 -4.85 -42.41
N MET A 527 6.96 -5.28 -42.33
CA MET A 527 6.23 -5.84 -43.48
C MET A 527 5.66 -4.75 -44.41
N ASP A 528 5.84 -3.48 -44.08
CA ASP A 528 5.35 -2.32 -44.82
C ASP A 528 3.80 -2.28 -45.01
N LEU A 529 3.07 -2.82 -44.04
CA LEU A 529 1.60 -2.79 -44.05
C LEU A 529 1.07 -1.36 -43.89
N SER A 530 -0.11 -1.10 -44.42
CA SER A 530 -0.81 0.15 -44.21
C SER A 530 -1.26 0.33 -42.74
N PRO A 531 -1.48 1.57 -42.26
CA PRO A 531 -1.88 1.79 -40.86
C PRO A 531 -3.14 1.03 -40.44
N GLU A 532 -4.14 0.94 -41.28
CA GLU A 532 -5.39 0.18 -41.04
C GLU A 532 -5.15 -1.34 -40.96
N GLU A 533 -4.23 -1.88 -41.78
CA GLU A 533 -3.88 -3.30 -41.75
C GLU A 533 -3.09 -3.65 -40.50
N VAL A 534 -2.17 -2.77 -40.07
CA VAL A 534 -1.44 -2.95 -38.82
C VAL A 534 -2.40 -3.04 -37.63
N LEU A 535 -3.37 -2.12 -37.55
CA LEU A 535 -4.38 -2.12 -36.47
C LEU A 535 -5.27 -3.35 -36.54
N ALA A 536 -5.67 -3.84 -37.73
CA ALA A 536 -6.46 -5.05 -37.89
C ALA A 536 -5.70 -6.29 -37.36
N HIS A 537 -4.41 -6.43 -37.68
CA HIS A 537 -3.61 -7.53 -37.16
C HIS A 537 -3.40 -7.45 -35.63
N LEU A 538 -3.27 -6.22 -35.08
CA LEU A 538 -3.19 -6.03 -33.63
C LEU A 538 -4.51 -6.39 -32.94
N ASP A 539 -5.65 -6.04 -33.52
CA ASP A 539 -6.97 -6.40 -33.01
C ASP A 539 -7.15 -7.91 -32.88
N ASP A 540 -6.81 -8.65 -33.95
CA ASP A 540 -6.79 -10.12 -33.96
C ASP A 540 -5.86 -10.70 -32.89
N MET A 541 -4.70 -10.06 -32.64
CA MET A 541 -3.75 -10.53 -31.64
C MET A 541 -4.27 -10.30 -30.23
N VAL A 542 -4.85 -9.14 -29.93
CA VAL A 542 -5.46 -8.84 -28.64
C VAL A 542 -6.62 -9.79 -28.37
N GLY A 543 -7.46 -10.05 -29.36
CA GLY A 543 -8.55 -11.02 -29.23
C GLY A 543 -8.05 -12.42 -28.83
N ARG A 544 -7.00 -12.92 -29.47
CA ARG A 544 -6.39 -14.23 -29.11
C ARG A 544 -5.80 -14.27 -27.72
N VAL A 545 -5.15 -13.19 -27.28
CA VAL A 545 -4.60 -13.09 -25.91
C VAL A 545 -5.70 -13.10 -24.86
N ALA A 546 -6.84 -12.49 -25.15
CA ALA A 546 -8.03 -12.51 -24.28
C ALA A 546 -8.60 -13.91 -24.12
N ASP A 547 -8.60 -14.71 -25.18
CA ASP A 547 -9.11 -16.10 -25.17
C ASP A 547 -8.19 -17.09 -24.43
N GLU A 548 -6.88 -16.79 -24.34
CA GLU A 548 -5.88 -17.66 -23.67
C GLU A 548 -5.84 -17.51 -22.15
N THR A 549 -6.43 -16.47 -21.57
CA THR A 549 -6.39 -16.23 -20.12
C THR A 549 -7.53 -16.96 -19.39
N ASP A 550 -7.19 -18.07 -18.76
CA ASP A 550 -8.09 -18.97 -17.97
C ASP A 550 -8.57 -18.35 -16.62
N THR A 551 -8.30 -17.07 -16.35
CA THR A 551 -8.57 -16.40 -15.06
C THR A 551 -9.84 -15.54 -15.03
N GLY A 552 -10.88 -15.91 -15.79
CA GLY A 552 -12.16 -15.20 -15.84
C GLY A 552 -12.20 -14.07 -16.87
N PRO A 553 -13.36 -13.43 -17.12
CA PRO A 553 -13.53 -12.44 -18.17
C PRO A 553 -12.82 -11.12 -17.78
N GLN A 554 -11.50 -11.06 -17.92
CA GLN A 554 -10.79 -9.80 -17.96
C GLN A 554 -10.92 -9.25 -19.38
N VAL A 555 -11.54 -8.07 -19.49
CA VAL A 555 -11.60 -7.32 -20.76
C VAL A 555 -10.17 -6.86 -21.06
N ILE A 556 -9.43 -7.62 -21.86
CA ILE A 556 -8.15 -7.19 -22.42
C ILE A 556 -8.51 -6.31 -23.61
N GLY A 557 -8.37 -5.01 -23.43
CA GLY A 557 -8.53 -4.02 -24.48
C GLY A 557 -7.29 -3.15 -24.57
N ALA A 558 -7.02 -2.60 -25.74
CA ALA A 558 -5.97 -1.61 -25.89
C ALA A 558 -6.41 -0.51 -26.86
N THR A 559 -5.85 0.66 -26.71
CA THR A 559 -5.99 1.73 -27.70
C THR A 559 -4.68 1.95 -28.42
N CYS A 560 -4.71 2.28 -29.71
CA CYS A 560 -3.52 2.48 -30.50
C CYS A 560 -3.75 3.52 -31.58
N LEU A 561 -2.75 4.38 -31.79
CA LEU A 561 -2.64 5.27 -32.94
C LEU A 561 -1.34 4.92 -33.66
N TYR A 562 -1.44 4.60 -34.95
CA TYR A 562 -0.30 4.36 -35.81
C TYR A 562 -0.31 5.33 -37.01
N ALA A 563 0.84 5.97 -37.22
CA ALA A 563 1.04 6.97 -38.26
C ALA A 563 2.29 6.66 -39.10
N VAL A 564 2.21 6.76 -40.41
CA VAL A 564 3.34 6.60 -41.34
C VAL A 564 3.57 7.92 -42.07
N TYR A 565 4.72 8.53 -41.85
CA TYR A 565 5.14 9.75 -42.56
C TYR A 565 6.11 9.43 -43.67
N ASP A 566 5.81 9.94 -44.88
CA ASP A 566 6.68 9.90 -46.07
C ASP A 566 7.35 11.29 -46.29
N PRO A 567 8.66 11.43 -46.06
CA PRO A 567 9.35 12.70 -46.20
C PRO A 567 9.55 13.11 -47.68
N VAL A 568 9.41 12.16 -48.63
CA VAL A 568 9.50 12.44 -50.08
C VAL A 568 8.17 12.99 -50.60
N GLY A 569 7.09 12.28 -50.29
CA GLY A 569 5.69 12.69 -50.63
C GLY A 569 5.18 13.82 -49.77
N ARG A 570 5.81 14.03 -48.56
CA ARG A 570 5.31 14.96 -47.53
C ARG A 570 3.89 14.67 -47.13
N THR A 571 3.59 13.41 -46.97
CA THR A 571 2.24 12.91 -46.60
C THR A 571 2.35 12.05 -45.35
N CYS A 572 1.30 12.07 -44.56
CA CYS A 572 1.17 11.19 -43.39
C CYS A 572 -0.14 10.42 -43.51
N SER A 573 -0.05 9.10 -43.39
CA SER A 573 -1.19 8.19 -43.29
C SER A 573 -1.36 7.76 -41.87
N LEU A 574 -2.55 7.94 -41.29
CA LEU A 574 -2.81 7.65 -39.89
C LEU A 574 -4.09 6.81 -39.73
N ALA A 575 -4.06 5.86 -38.80
CA ALA A 575 -5.24 5.14 -38.36
C ALA A 575 -5.24 5.06 -36.82
N ARG A 576 -6.42 4.97 -36.20
CA ARG A 576 -6.56 4.86 -34.76
C ARG A 576 -7.57 3.80 -34.36
N ALA A 577 -7.27 3.09 -33.27
CA ALA A 577 -8.12 2.11 -32.63
C ALA A 577 -8.45 2.60 -31.20
N GLY A 578 -9.62 3.22 -31.00
CA GLY A 578 -10.07 3.72 -29.69
C GLY A 578 -9.19 4.83 -29.08
N HIS A 579 -8.10 5.22 -29.72
CA HIS A 579 -7.10 6.12 -29.19
C HIS A 579 -7.45 7.60 -29.40
N PRO A 580 -7.06 8.54 -28.53
CA PRO A 580 -7.23 9.97 -28.75
C PRO A 580 -6.63 10.42 -30.11
N PRO A 581 -7.30 11.32 -30.87
CA PRO A 581 -6.72 11.86 -32.09
C PRO A 581 -5.51 12.74 -31.79
N PRO A 582 -4.46 12.75 -32.65
CA PRO A 582 -3.26 13.53 -32.43
C PRO A 582 -3.52 15.02 -32.67
N VAL A 583 -2.69 15.88 -32.06
CA VAL A 583 -2.67 17.31 -32.39
C VAL A 583 -1.64 17.56 -33.47
N LEU A 584 -2.02 18.31 -34.48
CA LEU A 584 -1.13 18.80 -35.52
C LEU A 584 -0.89 20.32 -35.34
N VAL A 585 0.38 20.70 -35.24
CA VAL A 585 0.79 22.12 -35.26
C VAL A 585 1.45 22.41 -36.63
N SER A 586 0.90 23.37 -37.34
CA SER A 586 1.48 23.81 -38.61
C SER A 586 2.82 24.52 -38.38
N PRO A 587 3.68 24.63 -39.41
CA PRO A 587 4.94 25.43 -39.32
C PRO A 587 4.69 26.91 -38.92
N THR A 588 3.47 27.40 -39.14
CA THR A 588 3.03 28.76 -38.77
C THR A 588 2.48 28.88 -37.34
N GLY A 589 2.43 27.80 -36.58
CA GLY A 589 2.00 27.81 -35.19
C GLY A 589 0.50 27.54 -34.96
N ILE A 590 -0.24 27.22 -36.00
CA ILE A 590 -1.67 26.89 -35.84
C ILE A 590 -1.78 25.43 -35.37
N SER A 591 -2.26 25.24 -34.15
CA SER A 591 -2.50 23.92 -33.56
C SER A 591 -3.98 23.50 -33.75
N ARG A 592 -4.19 22.27 -34.16
CA ARG A 592 -5.53 21.69 -34.31
C ARG A 592 -5.54 20.20 -34.00
N LEU A 593 -6.64 19.71 -33.46
CA LEU A 593 -6.90 18.28 -33.37
C LEU A 593 -7.15 17.72 -34.77
N LEU A 594 -6.53 16.56 -35.10
CA LEU A 594 -6.78 15.94 -36.37
C LEU A 594 -8.10 15.15 -36.35
N GLU A 595 -8.95 15.43 -37.29
CA GLU A 595 -10.16 14.63 -37.54
C GLU A 595 -9.77 13.32 -38.24
N LEU A 596 -9.80 12.22 -37.52
CA LEU A 596 -9.54 10.87 -38.03
C LEU A 596 -10.77 9.98 -37.81
N PRO A 597 -11.02 9.01 -38.69
CA PRO A 597 -12.02 7.99 -38.47
C PRO A 597 -11.85 7.36 -37.09
N ALA A 598 -12.94 7.18 -36.37
CA ALA A 598 -12.91 6.56 -35.06
C ALA A 598 -13.03 5.05 -35.22
N GLY A 599 -11.92 4.31 -35.03
CA GLY A 599 -11.95 2.86 -34.93
C GLY A 599 -12.31 2.40 -33.52
N PRO A 600 -12.84 1.20 -33.33
CA PRO A 600 -13.06 0.61 -32.01
C PRO A 600 -11.71 0.39 -31.29
N PRO A 601 -11.66 0.30 -29.96
CA PRO A 601 -10.50 -0.22 -29.25
C PRO A 601 -10.13 -1.63 -29.73
N LEU A 602 -8.85 -1.95 -29.68
CA LEU A 602 -8.32 -3.28 -30.02
C LEU A 602 -8.86 -4.35 -29.06
N GLY A 603 -9.17 -5.51 -29.59
CA GLY A 603 -9.72 -6.65 -28.88
C GLY A 603 -11.26 -6.71 -28.84
N LEU A 604 -11.96 -5.73 -29.39
CA LEU A 604 -13.41 -5.77 -29.53
C LEU A 604 -13.85 -6.56 -30.77
N GLY A 605 -13.00 -6.65 -31.80
CA GLY A 605 -13.27 -7.43 -33.03
C GLY A 605 -14.36 -6.88 -33.93
N GLY A 606 -14.37 -7.34 -35.19
CA GLY A 606 -15.53 -7.26 -36.06
C GLY A 606 -15.81 -5.94 -36.80
N LEU A 607 -15.02 -4.91 -36.60
CA LEU A 607 -15.14 -3.64 -37.31
C LEU A 607 -13.83 -3.30 -38.06
N PRO A 608 -13.91 -2.82 -39.31
CA PRO A 608 -12.73 -2.43 -40.06
C PRO A 608 -12.14 -1.13 -39.49
N PHE A 609 -10.83 -1.00 -39.59
CA PHE A 609 -10.13 0.25 -39.32
C PHE A 609 -9.99 1.03 -40.63
N GLU A 610 -10.07 2.35 -40.56
CA GLU A 610 -9.90 3.23 -41.67
C GLU A 610 -8.71 4.16 -41.45
N SER A 611 -7.91 4.38 -42.50
CA SER A 611 -6.82 5.35 -42.48
C SER A 611 -7.21 6.65 -43.21
N ARG A 612 -6.52 7.72 -42.80
CA ARG A 612 -6.59 9.00 -43.48
C ARG A 612 -5.18 9.46 -43.85
N THR A 613 -4.99 9.77 -45.13
CA THR A 613 -3.76 10.37 -45.63
C THR A 613 -3.93 11.88 -45.76
N LEU A 614 -3.00 12.64 -45.24
CA LEU A 614 -3.01 14.10 -45.31
C LEU A 614 -1.62 14.66 -45.62
N PRO A 615 -1.53 15.83 -46.31
CA PRO A 615 -0.27 16.49 -46.56
C PRO A 615 0.28 17.09 -45.26
N LEU A 616 1.55 16.85 -44.96
CA LEU A 616 2.28 17.45 -43.85
C LEU A 616 3.47 18.23 -44.41
N PRO A 617 3.41 19.56 -44.46
CA PRO A 617 4.54 20.38 -44.82
C PRO A 617 5.74 20.19 -43.86
N GLU A 618 6.92 20.44 -44.36
CA GLU A 618 8.13 20.45 -43.55
C GLU A 618 8.02 21.42 -42.38
N GLY A 619 8.48 21.00 -41.20
CA GLY A 619 8.36 21.75 -39.95
C GLY A 619 7.03 21.62 -39.25
N SER A 620 6.07 20.81 -39.76
CA SER A 620 4.86 20.46 -39.05
C SER A 620 5.20 19.63 -37.81
N LEU A 621 4.56 19.92 -36.68
CA LEU A 621 4.71 19.14 -35.44
C LEU A 621 3.49 18.25 -35.23
N LEU A 622 3.70 16.94 -35.25
CA LEU A 622 2.69 15.95 -34.88
C LEU A 622 2.88 15.57 -33.41
N VAL A 623 1.80 15.67 -32.64
CA VAL A 623 1.79 15.41 -31.20
C VAL A 623 0.88 14.22 -30.95
N LEU A 624 1.50 13.09 -30.56
CA LEU A 624 0.80 11.86 -30.18
C LEU A 624 0.88 11.73 -28.67
N TYR A 625 -0.20 11.29 -28.04
CA TYR A 625 -0.28 11.24 -26.58
C TYR A 625 -1.36 10.25 -26.11
N THR A 626 -1.19 9.70 -24.94
CA THR A 626 -2.19 8.86 -24.28
C THR A 626 -3.18 9.69 -23.48
N ASN A 627 -4.31 9.10 -23.11
CA ASN A 627 -5.41 9.75 -22.39
C ASN A 627 -4.98 10.39 -21.07
N GLY A 628 -3.97 9.81 -20.37
CA GLY A 628 -3.43 10.34 -19.11
C GLY A 628 -2.92 11.78 -19.22
N LEU A 629 -2.50 12.24 -20.42
CA LEU A 629 -2.12 13.63 -20.66
C LEU A 629 -3.28 14.60 -20.50
N LEU A 630 -4.49 14.17 -20.87
CA LEU A 630 -5.69 15.02 -20.87
C LEU A 630 -6.49 14.93 -19.57
N THR A 631 -6.47 13.77 -18.91
CA THR A 631 -7.29 13.48 -17.76
C THR A 631 -6.60 13.90 -16.46
N GLY A 632 -7.29 14.73 -15.67
CA GLY A 632 -6.91 15.04 -14.27
C GLY A 632 -7.98 14.54 -13.32
N GLN A 633 -7.90 14.90 -12.03
CA GLN A 633 -8.88 14.53 -11.00
C GLN A 633 -10.34 14.90 -11.31
N ALA A 634 -10.59 15.81 -12.27
CA ALA A 634 -11.91 16.30 -12.64
C ALA A 634 -12.46 15.76 -13.97
N LEU A 635 -11.77 14.81 -14.64
CA LEU A 635 -12.16 14.24 -15.96
C LEU A 635 -12.47 15.31 -17.05
N ASP A 636 -11.83 16.47 -16.99
CA ASP A 636 -12.03 17.59 -17.91
C ASP A 636 -11.13 17.45 -19.15
N VAL A 637 -11.57 16.70 -20.15
CA VAL A 637 -10.85 16.48 -21.43
C VAL A 637 -10.67 17.79 -22.22
N ASP A 638 -11.68 18.67 -22.24
CA ASP A 638 -11.63 19.93 -22.97
C ASP A 638 -10.62 20.89 -22.35
N GLY A 639 -10.58 20.96 -21.00
CA GLY A 639 -9.54 21.69 -20.29
C GLY A 639 -8.15 21.10 -20.51
N GLY A 640 -8.01 19.77 -20.60
CA GLY A 640 -6.78 19.09 -20.96
C GLY A 640 -6.26 19.47 -22.34
N LEU A 641 -7.13 19.44 -23.35
CA LEU A 641 -6.81 19.87 -24.71
C LEU A 641 -6.43 21.35 -24.76
N SER A 642 -7.15 22.22 -24.06
CA SER A 642 -6.84 23.65 -24.02
C SER A 642 -5.43 23.91 -23.44
N ARG A 643 -5.04 23.19 -22.37
CA ARG A 643 -3.66 23.25 -21.80
C ARG A 643 -2.61 22.74 -22.78
N LEU A 644 -2.90 21.63 -23.48
CA LEU A 644 -2.01 21.09 -24.51
C LEU A 644 -1.81 22.10 -25.63
N HIS A 645 -2.86 22.67 -26.19
CA HIS A 645 -2.78 23.69 -27.23
C HIS A 645 -1.99 24.94 -26.77
N ALA A 646 -2.14 25.37 -25.53
CA ALA A 646 -1.39 26.48 -24.96
C ALA A 646 0.13 26.18 -24.86
N ALA A 647 0.49 24.97 -24.46
CA ALA A 647 1.89 24.53 -24.37
C ALA A 647 2.56 24.42 -25.75
N LEU A 648 1.79 24.17 -26.81
CA LEU A 648 2.27 24.05 -28.17
C LEU A 648 2.36 25.39 -28.94
N ALA A 649 2.20 26.51 -28.28
CA ALA A 649 2.18 27.85 -28.93
C ALA A 649 3.51 28.26 -29.57
N ALA A 650 4.64 27.65 -29.16
CA ALA A 650 5.98 27.93 -29.70
C ALA A 650 6.55 26.73 -30.48
N PRO A 651 6.01 26.36 -31.67
CA PRO A 651 6.37 25.12 -32.36
C PRO A 651 7.83 25.08 -32.89
N GLN A 652 8.53 26.18 -32.89
CA GLN A 652 9.94 26.28 -33.36
C GLN A 652 10.94 26.06 -32.24
N ALA A 653 10.51 26.00 -30.96
CA ALA A 653 11.39 25.70 -29.84
C ALA A 653 12.02 24.29 -29.97
N PRO A 654 13.12 23.98 -29.29
CA PRO A 654 13.63 22.63 -29.19
C PRO A 654 12.54 21.66 -28.69
N LEU A 655 12.46 20.47 -29.27
CA LEU A 655 11.37 19.51 -28.93
C LEU A 655 11.36 19.13 -27.46
N GLU A 656 12.55 19.05 -26.86
CA GLU A 656 12.70 18.76 -25.42
C GLU A 656 12.04 19.84 -24.54
N GLU A 657 12.23 21.12 -24.91
CA GLU A 657 11.58 22.24 -24.20
C GLU A 657 10.05 22.22 -24.38
N ILE A 658 9.56 21.84 -25.56
CA ILE A 658 8.12 21.69 -25.80
C ILE A 658 7.56 20.53 -24.96
N CYS A 659 8.25 19.39 -24.90
CA CYS A 659 7.89 18.29 -24.03
C CYS A 659 7.78 18.73 -22.57
N ASP A 660 8.80 19.43 -22.07
CA ASP A 660 8.83 19.92 -20.68
C ASP A 660 7.71 20.93 -20.41
N ALA A 661 7.40 21.82 -21.37
CA ALA A 661 6.29 22.74 -21.25
C ALA A 661 4.93 22.03 -21.19
N VAL A 662 4.73 20.98 -22.00
CA VAL A 662 3.51 20.17 -21.98
C VAL A 662 3.36 19.49 -20.62
N ILE A 663 4.42 18.86 -20.12
CA ILE A 663 4.39 18.14 -18.83
C ILE A 663 4.21 19.10 -17.65
N SER A 664 4.84 20.26 -17.66
CA SER A 664 4.72 21.27 -16.59
C SER A 664 3.30 21.85 -16.46
N ASN A 665 2.49 21.75 -17.51
CA ASN A 665 1.10 22.19 -17.51
C ASN A 665 0.09 21.12 -17.09
N LEU A 666 0.56 19.94 -16.68
CA LEU A 666 -0.32 18.90 -16.14
C LEU A 666 -0.92 19.35 -14.78
N PRO A 667 -2.19 19.03 -14.50
CA PRO A 667 -2.80 19.33 -13.21
C PRO A 667 -2.25 18.42 -12.11
N GLY A 668 -1.66 19.03 -11.06
CA GLY A 668 -1.13 18.29 -9.92
C GLY A 668 0.36 17.92 -10.05
N THR A 669 0.93 17.40 -8.97
CA THR A 669 2.33 17.00 -8.91
C THR A 669 2.61 15.64 -9.54
N ARG A 670 1.57 14.83 -9.73
CA ARG A 670 1.65 13.48 -10.32
C ARG A 670 0.39 13.16 -11.13
N PRO A 671 0.53 12.49 -12.27
CA PRO A 671 -0.61 12.10 -13.09
C PRO A 671 -1.43 10.97 -12.43
N VAL A 672 -2.74 10.96 -12.72
CA VAL A 672 -3.68 9.94 -12.24
C VAL A 672 -3.54 8.65 -13.04
N ASP A 673 -3.16 8.75 -14.31
CA ASP A 673 -2.92 7.66 -15.25
C ASP A 673 -1.54 7.84 -15.87
N ASP A 674 -1.00 6.80 -16.50
CA ASP A 674 0.26 6.89 -17.22
C ASP A 674 0.16 7.93 -18.33
N VAL A 675 1.27 8.59 -18.63
CA VAL A 675 1.37 9.58 -19.70
C VAL A 675 2.49 9.20 -20.63
N ALA A 676 2.15 8.87 -21.86
CA ALA A 676 3.10 8.80 -22.96
C ALA A 676 2.85 9.99 -23.91
N LEU A 677 3.88 10.76 -24.16
CA LEU A 677 3.90 11.89 -25.08
C LEU A 677 5.01 11.68 -26.11
N LEU A 678 4.66 11.69 -27.40
CA LEU A 678 5.60 11.63 -28.52
C LEU A 678 5.39 12.84 -29.42
N LEU A 679 6.43 13.64 -29.56
CA LEU A 679 6.49 14.77 -30.48
C LEU A 679 7.32 14.38 -31.72
N ALA A 680 6.79 14.64 -32.90
CA ALA A 680 7.51 14.42 -34.17
C ALA A 680 7.41 15.66 -35.05
N ARG A 681 8.56 16.32 -35.27
CA ARG A 681 8.66 17.45 -36.22
C ARG A 681 9.08 16.93 -37.55
N THR A 682 8.24 17.13 -38.58
CA THR A 682 8.50 16.64 -39.95
C THR A 682 9.66 17.34 -40.59
N ARG A 683 10.50 16.55 -41.25
CA ARG A 683 11.55 16.99 -42.17
C ARG A 683 11.19 16.55 -43.58
N ALA A 684 11.53 17.34 -44.60
CA ALA A 684 11.35 16.93 -45.97
C ALA A 684 12.70 16.52 -46.57
N LEU A 685 12.70 15.49 -47.38
CA LEU A 685 13.88 15.20 -48.18
C LEU A 685 14.00 16.19 -49.33
N GLY A 686 15.14 16.88 -49.39
CA GLY A 686 15.42 17.82 -50.43
C GLY A 686 15.45 17.18 -51.83
N ARG A 687 15.10 17.93 -52.85
CA ARG A 687 15.12 17.46 -54.24
C ARG A 687 16.52 17.01 -54.70
N ASP A 688 17.56 17.48 -54.05
CA ASP A 688 18.93 17.06 -54.26
C ASP A 688 19.24 15.64 -53.74
N ARG A 689 18.40 15.10 -52.93
CA ARG A 689 18.52 13.77 -52.34
C ARG A 689 17.59 12.72 -52.95
N VAL A 690 16.69 13.11 -53.85
CA VAL A 690 15.72 12.23 -54.48
C VAL A 690 15.78 12.39 -56.00
N ALA A 691 15.96 11.28 -56.70
CA ALA A 691 15.88 11.24 -58.17
C ALA A 691 14.78 10.23 -58.60
N SER A 692 13.94 10.59 -59.56
CA SER A 692 12.83 9.74 -60.01
C SER A 692 12.72 9.81 -61.53
N TRP A 693 12.49 8.67 -62.16
CA TRP A 693 12.35 8.53 -63.58
C TRP A 693 11.20 7.57 -63.92
N GLU A 694 10.47 7.91 -64.93
CA GLU A 694 9.54 6.96 -65.58
C GLU A 694 10.35 6.10 -66.56
N ILE A 695 10.14 4.78 -66.42
CA ILE A 695 10.82 3.77 -67.23
C ILE A 695 9.79 3.07 -68.10
N PRO A 696 9.94 3.05 -69.44
CA PRO A 696 9.05 2.28 -70.27
C PRO A 696 9.13 0.77 -69.99
N ALA A 697 8.00 0.07 -70.14
CA ALA A 697 7.96 -1.40 -69.99
C ALA A 697 8.56 -2.12 -71.19
N ASP A 698 9.80 -1.76 -71.51
CA ASP A 698 10.58 -2.33 -72.63
C ASP A 698 11.94 -2.84 -72.06
N PRO A 699 12.34 -4.07 -72.39
CA PRO A 699 13.65 -4.59 -72.00
C PRO A 699 14.84 -3.70 -72.42
N ALA A 700 14.75 -2.97 -73.50
CA ALA A 700 15.78 -2.00 -73.90
C ALA A 700 15.98 -0.85 -72.89
N ALA A 701 14.93 -0.50 -72.10
CA ALA A 701 14.96 0.58 -71.11
C ALA A 701 15.86 0.27 -69.92
N VAL A 702 16.21 -1.02 -69.64
CA VAL A 702 17.10 -1.40 -68.54
C VAL A 702 18.48 -0.74 -68.63
N GLY A 703 19.01 -0.67 -69.88
CA GLY A 703 20.29 0.00 -70.14
C GLY A 703 20.25 1.49 -69.81
N ASP A 704 19.16 2.15 -70.23
CA ASP A 704 18.91 3.57 -69.93
C ASP A 704 18.70 3.84 -68.46
N ALA A 705 18.03 2.94 -67.73
CA ALA A 705 17.88 3.03 -66.30
C ALA A 705 19.23 2.98 -65.55
N ARG A 706 20.13 2.04 -65.92
CA ARG A 706 21.51 1.99 -65.40
C ARG A 706 22.30 3.30 -65.68
N ALA A 707 22.26 3.78 -66.93
CA ALA A 707 22.92 5.03 -67.27
C ALA A 707 22.38 6.25 -66.50
N LYS A 708 21.08 6.33 -66.23
CA LYS A 708 20.50 7.36 -65.40
C LYS A 708 21.00 7.24 -63.96
N VAL A 709 21.02 6.03 -63.37
CA VAL A 709 21.51 5.75 -62.03
C VAL A 709 23.00 6.08 -61.89
N ALA A 710 23.86 5.63 -62.80
CA ALA A 710 25.27 5.92 -62.75
C ALA A 710 25.57 7.44 -62.76
N ARG A 711 24.85 8.20 -63.61
CA ARG A 711 24.97 9.67 -63.62
C ARG A 711 24.50 10.29 -62.29
N GLN A 712 23.42 9.79 -61.70
CA GLN A 712 22.92 10.31 -60.45
C GLN A 712 23.88 10.00 -59.29
N LEU A 713 24.47 8.81 -59.24
CA LEU A 713 25.47 8.44 -58.25
C LEU A 713 26.71 9.33 -58.35
N ALA A 714 27.14 9.65 -59.57
CA ALA A 714 28.27 10.59 -59.77
C ALA A 714 27.92 11.99 -59.24
N VAL A 715 26.70 12.50 -59.49
CA VAL A 715 26.21 13.78 -58.92
C VAL A 715 26.21 13.74 -57.38
N TRP A 716 25.88 12.63 -56.81
CA TRP A 716 25.86 12.47 -55.34
C TRP A 716 27.22 12.16 -54.71
N GLY A 717 28.29 11.98 -55.54
CA GLY A 717 29.60 11.60 -55.06
C GLY A 717 29.71 10.12 -54.58
N LEU A 718 28.79 9.26 -55.07
CA LEU A 718 28.65 7.85 -54.69
C LEU A 718 29.07 6.92 -55.83
N SER A 719 30.05 7.30 -56.66
CA SER A 719 30.51 6.48 -57.79
C SER A 719 31.00 5.10 -57.41
N ASP A 720 31.53 4.95 -56.20
CA ASP A 720 32.00 3.66 -55.69
C ASP A 720 30.88 2.63 -55.48
N HIS A 721 29.65 3.07 -55.33
CA HIS A 721 28.44 2.24 -55.23
C HIS A 721 27.90 1.81 -56.60
N GLY A 722 28.49 2.34 -57.70
CA GLY A 722 27.95 2.23 -59.06
C GLY A 722 27.66 0.78 -59.45
N PHE A 723 28.64 -0.10 -59.35
CA PHE A 723 28.51 -1.51 -59.79
C PHE A 723 27.36 -2.23 -59.09
N ALA A 724 27.33 -2.19 -57.77
CA ALA A 724 26.30 -2.86 -56.96
C ALA A 724 24.90 -2.27 -57.21
N THR A 725 24.78 -0.93 -57.26
CA THR A 725 23.51 -0.25 -57.47
C THR A 725 22.98 -0.48 -58.88
N GLU A 726 23.83 -0.43 -59.91
CA GLU A 726 23.43 -0.71 -61.28
C GLU A 726 22.93 -2.14 -61.46
N LEU A 727 23.53 -3.10 -60.76
CA LEU A 727 23.06 -4.49 -60.77
C LEU A 727 21.72 -4.63 -60.09
N VAL A 728 21.57 -4.04 -58.88
CA VAL A 728 20.28 -4.03 -58.14
C VAL A 728 19.16 -3.43 -59.00
N VAL A 729 19.43 -2.24 -59.62
CA VAL A 729 18.44 -1.58 -60.48
C VAL A 729 18.10 -2.41 -61.70
N SER A 730 19.12 -3.04 -62.31
CA SER A 730 18.88 -3.92 -63.44
C SER A 730 17.95 -5.06 -63.16
N GLU A 731 18.17 -5.72 -61.98
CA GLU A 731 17.33 -6.84 -61.57
C GLU A 731 15.89 -6.36 -61.22
N LEU A 732 15.78 -5.25 -60.45
CA LEU A 732 14.46 -4.74 -60.07
C LEU A 732 13.62 -4.27 -61.27
N VAL A 733 14.24 -3.52 -62.20
CA VAL A 733 13.56 -3.02 -63.40
C VAL A 733 13.22 -4.18 -64.33
N THR A 734 14.14 -5.15 -64.51
CA THR A 734 13.86 -6.33 -65.34
C THR A 734 12.68 -7.15 -64.77
N ASN A 735 12.67 -7.34 -63.47
CA ASN A 735 11.55 -8.03 -62.80
C ASN A 735 10.23 -7.29 -62.99
N ALA A 736 10.20 -5.98 -62.84
CA ALA A 736 9.01 -5.16 -63.05
C ALA A 736 8.52 -5.23 -64.52
N ILE A 737 9.41 -5.16 -65.48
CA ILE A 737 9.05 -5.29 -66.94
C ILE A 737 8.49 -6.70 -67.25
N ARG A 738 9.07 -7.76 -66.67
CA ARG A 738 8.65 -9.14 -66.93
C ARG A 738 7.27 -9.49 -66.30
N HIS A 739 6.99 -8.91 -65.15
CA HIS A 739 5.84 -9.38 -64.36
C HIS A 739 4.70 -8.40 -64.18
N ALA A 740 4.87 -7.11 -64.49
CA ALA A 740 3.87 -6.11 -64.19
C ALA A 740 3.22 -5.48 -65.46
N GLY A 741 3.91 -5.26 -66.51
CA GLY A 741 3.36 -4.53 -67.69
C GLY A 741 2.90 -3.11 -67.34
N GLY A 742 3.19 -2.10 -68.12
CA GLY A 742 2.78 -0.71 -67.88
C GLY A 742 3.90 0.20 -67.48
N PRO A 743 3.66 1.50 -67.28
CA PRO A 743 4.71 2.43 -66.91
C PRO A 743 5.30 2.08 -65.54
N LEU A 744 6.62 2.02 -65.49
CA LEU A 744 7.36 1.76 -64.29
C LEU A 744 7.95 3.06 -63.76
N ARG A 745 8.10 3.20 -62.45
CA ARG A 745 8.81 4.33 -61.87
C ARG A 745 10.00 3.82 -61.08
N LEU A 746 11.19 4.27 -61.47
CA LEU A 746 12.43 4.08 -60.73
C LEU A 746 12.67 5.34 -59.91
N ARG A 747 12.90 5.13 -58.57
CA ARG A 747 13.23 6.21 -57.63
C ARG A 747 14.49 5.84 -56.86
N MET A 748 15.39 6.78 -56.71
CA MET A 748 16.55 6.68 -55.86
C MET A 748 16.49 7.75 -54.77
N ILE A 749 16.84 7.36 -53.56
CA ILE A 749 16.82 8.24 -52.37
C ILE A 749 18.19 8.11 -51.69
N ARG A 750 18.84 9.26 -51.43
CA ARG A 750 20.07 9.34 -50.61
C ARG A 750 19.70 9.90 -49.23
N GLU A 751 19.66 9.02 -48.25
CA GLU A 751 19.43 9.39 -46.85
C GLU A 751 20.57 8.81 -46.02
N ARG A 752 20.36 7.93 -45.07
CA ARG A 752 21.35 7.16 -44.32
C ARG A 752 21.88 5.96 -45.09
N ALA A 753 21.05 5.50 -46.00
CA ALA A 753 21.33 4.47 -46.99
C ALA A 753 21.03 5.00 -48.38
N LEU A 754 21.56 4.36 -49.38
CA LEU A 754 21.15 4.52 -50.75
C LEU A 754 19.98 3.59 -51.01
N ILE A 755 18.79 4.15 -51.24
CA ILE A 755 17.56 3.42 -51.43
C ILE A 755 17.19 3.44 -52.93
N CYS A 756 16.94 2.25 -53.49
CA CYS A 756 16.45 2.08 -54.83
C CYS A 756 15.06 1.49 -54.77
N GLU A 757 14.09 2.14 -55.40
CA GLU A 757 12.69 1.72 -55.48
C GLU A 757 12.24 1.59 -56.89
N VAL A 758 11.58 0.51 -57.23
CA VAL A 758 10.90 0.30 -58.51
C VAL A 758 9.42 0.04 -58.27
N SER A 759 8.58 0.96 -58.72
CA SER A 759 7.12 0.86 -58.58
C SER A 759 6.56 0.38 -59.90
N ASP A 760 5.60 -0.54 -59.79
CA ASP A 760 4.86 -1.09 -60.94
C ASP A 760 3.36 -1.28 -60.61
N GLY A 761 2.52 -1.42 -61.62
CA GLY A 761 1.07 -1.56 -61.49
C GLY A 761 0.55 -2.97 -61.15
N SER A 762 1.43 -3.90 -60.72
CA SER A 762 1.04 -5.29 -60.42
C SER A 762 0.92 -5.50 -58.91
N SER A 763 -0.12 -6.23 -58.48
CA SER A 763 -0.30 -6.64 -57.09
C SER A 763 0.30 -8.03 -56.78
N THR A 764 1.04 -8.65 -57.73
CA THR A 764 1.60 -10.00 -57.55
C THR A 764 2.84 -9.94 -56.67
N SER A 765 2.87 -10.76 -55.59
CA SER A 765 3.99 -10.87 -54.69
C SER A 765 5.23 -11.47 -55.37
N PRO A 766 6.40 -10.85 -55.27
CA PRO A 766 7.67 -11.47 -55.72
C PRO A 766 8.05 -12.59 -54.74
N HIS A 767 8.38 -13.79 -55.24
CA HIS A 767 8.83 -14.92 -54.45
C HIS A 767 10.30 -15.17 -54.70
N LEU A 768 11.12 -15.23 -53.62
CA LEU A 768 12.47 -15.77 -53.67
C LEU A 768 12.40 -17.24 -54.06
N ARG A 769 12.95 -17.59 -55.25
CA ARG A 769 13.15 -18.98 -55.64
C ARG A 769 14.64 -19.31 -55.51
N HIS A 770 14.93 -20.42 -54.85
CA HIS A 770 16.25 -21.02 -54.95
C HIS A 770 16.39 -21.61 -56.41
N ALA A 771 16.95 -20.80 -57.28
CA ALA A 771 17.24 -21.31 -58.65
C ALA A 771 18.31 -22.39 -58.54
N ARG A 772 18.09 -23.53 -59.21
CA ARG A 772 19.13 -24.55 -59.43
C ARG A 772 20.20 -23.94 -60.35
N THR A 773 21.42 -24.46 -60.26
CA THR A 773 22.60 -24.02 -61.03
C THR A 773 22.42 -23.94 -62.54
N THR A 774 21.35 -24.61 -63.06
CA THR A 774 21.00 -24.69 -64.48
C THR A 774 19.87 -23.73 -64.94
N ASP A 775 19.27 -22.98 -64.02
CA ASP A 775 18.14 -22.11 -64.39
C ASP A 775 18.64 -20.73 -64.80
N GLU A 776 18.42 -20.30 -66.06
CA GLU A 776 18.71 -18.95 -66.53
C GLU A 776 17.82 -17.86 -65.96
N GLY A 777 16.80 -18.20 -65.13
CA GLY A 777 15.88 -17.25 -64.51
C GLY A 777 15.70 -17.54 -63.04
N GLY A 778 15.56 -16.49 -62.19
CA GLY A 778 15.22 -16.58 -60.78
C GLY A 778 16.34 -16.24 -59.78
N ARG A 779 17.53 -15.80 -60.26
CA ARG A 779 18.68 -15.37 -59.45
C ARG A 779 18.63 -13.88 -59.08
N GLY A 780 17.77 -13.08 -59.72
CA GLY A 780 17.79 -11.63 -59.60
C GLY A 780 17.51 -11.13 -58.19
N LEU A 781 16.49 -11.59 -57.52
CA LEU A 781 16.16 -11.17 -56.12
C LEU A 781 17.18 -11.74 -55.11
N PHE A 782 17.82 -12.88 -55.41
CA PHE A 782 18.89 -13.39 -54.58
C PHE A 782 20.15 -12.51 -54.64
N LEU A 783 20.49 -12.00 -55.83
CA LEU A 783 21.56 -11.02 -56.02
C LEU A 783 21.23 -9.71 -55.31
N VAL A 784 20.00 -9.23 -55.41
CA VAL A 784 19.55 -8.05 -54.67
C VAL A 784 19.74 -8.26 -53.16
N ALA A 785 19.31 -9.41 -52.63
CA ALA A 785 19.45 -9.71 -51.21
C ALA A 785 20.92 -9.76 -50.74
N GLN A 786 21.85 -10.20 -51.60
CA GLN A 786 23.30 -10.19 -51.28
C GLN A 786 23.99 -8.82 -51.37
N LEU A 787 23.45 -7.95 -52.24
CA LEU A 787 24.02 -6.61 -52.50
C LEU A 787 23.41 -5.50 -51.66
N THR A 788 22.45 -5.84 -50.83
CA THR A 788 21.69 -4.86 -50.04
C THR A 788 21.61 -5.25 -48.56
N GLN A 789 21.54 -4.27 -47.70
CA GLN A 789 21.34 -4.48 -46.27
C GLN A 789 19.91 -4.94 -45.93
N ARG A 790 18.94 -4.36 -46.65
CA ARG A 790 17.51 -4.67 -46.56
C ARG A 790 16.88 -4.56 -47.95
N TRP A 791 15.88 -5.34 -48.20
CA TRP A 791 15.04 -5.23 -49.37
C TRP A 791 13.64 -5.75 -49.04
N GLY A 792 12.63 -5.34 -49.80
CA GLY A 792 11.27 -5.76 -49.56
C GLY A 792 10.31 -5.30 -50.64
N THR A 793 9.03 -5.53 -50.37
CA THR A 793 7.95 -5.14 -51.23
C THR A 793 6.87 -4.42 -50.44
N ARG A 794 6.46 -3.25 -50.95
CA ARG A 794 5.38 -2.46 -50.40
C ARG A 794 4.25 -2.43 -51.41
N TYR A 795 3.02 -2.71 -50.94
CA TYR A 795 1.80 -2.64 -51.76
C TYR A 795 1.14 -1.29 -51.61
N THR A 796 0.63 -0.79 -52.72
CA THR A 796 -0.19 0.43 -52.80
C THR A 796 -1.46 0.14 -53.60
N PRO A 797 -2.51 0.99 -53.51
CA PRO A 797 -3.70 0.82 -54.32
C PRO A 797 -3.43 0.80 -55.84
N GLU A 798 -2.31 1.43 -56.24
CA GLU A 798 -1.94 1.52 -57.68
C GLU A 798 -1.05 0.36 -58.14
N GLY A 799 -0.58 -0.48 -57.22
CA GLY A 799 0.34 -1.59 -57.52
C GLY A 799 1.29 -1.92 -56.37
N LYS A 800 2.54 -2.22 -56.72
CA LYS A 800 3.59 -2.51 -55.73
C LYS A 800 4.86 -1.70 -55.99
N THR A 801 5.62 -1.52 -54.95
CA THR A 801 7.02 -0.98 -54.98
C THR A 801 7.96 -1.99 -54.41
N ILE A 802 8.93 -2.45 -55.19
CA ILE A 802 10.05 -3.23 -54.69
C ILE A 802 11.19 -2.26 -54.38
N TRP A 803 11.74 -2.36 -53.17
CA TRP A 803 12.75 -1.48 -52.66
C TRP A 803 13.99 -2.25 -52.18
N ALA A 804 15.12 -1.58 -52.20
CA ALA A 804 16.39 -2.14 -51.77
C ALA A 804 17.25 -1.04 -51.15
N GLU A 805 17.87 -1.29 -50.01
CA GLU A 805 18.70 -0.35 -49.22
C GLU A 805 20.15 -0.81 -49.19
N GLN A 806 21.06 0.07 -49.58
CA GLN A 806 22.49 -0.15 -49.55
C GLN A 806 23.13 0.83 -48.55
N PRO A 807 24.06 0.36 -47.65
CA PRO A 807 24.77 1.26 -46.77
C PRO A 807 25.63 2.23 -47.54
N LEU A 808 25.71 3.50 -47.09
CA LEU A 808 26.55 4.51 -47.70
C LEU A 808 28.05 4.40 -47.31
N ASP A 809 28.32 3.76 -46.17
CA ASP A 809 29.71 3.48 -45.76
C ASP A 809 30.21 2.15 -46.32
N PRO A 810 31.28 2.13 -47.12
CA PRO A 810 31.82 0.88 -47.71
C PRO A 810 32.37 -0.11 -46.67
N ILE A 811 32.61 0.33 -45.44
CA ILE A 811 33.17 -0.50 -44.36
C ILE A 811 32.17 -1.54 -43.84
N ALA A 812 30.87 -1.41 -44.07
CA ALA A 812 29.84 -2.36 -43.64
C ALA A 812 29.80 -3.67 -44.46
N PHE A 813 30.47 -3.77 -45.58
CA PHE A 813 30.57 -4.99 -46.42
C PHE A 813 31.64 -6.00 -45.95
N GLY A 814 32.40 -5.69 -44.89
CA GLY A 814 33.55 -6.46 -44.43
C GLY A 814 33.26 -7.74 -43.61
N GLY A 815 32.06 -8.29 -43.67
CA GLY A 815 31.63 -9.41 -42.81
C GLY A 815 31.42 -10.77 -43.50
N HIS A 816 31.36 -10.86 -44.81
CA HIS A 816 31.26 -12.13 -45.52
C HIS A 816 32.14 -12.09 -46.77
N ASN A 817 33.30 -12.76 -46.69
CA ASN A 817 34.21 -13.03 -47.80
C ASN A 817 33.50 -13.93 -48.85
N GLY A 818 32.66 -13.35 -49.70
CA GLY A 818 31.99 -14.08 -50.79
C GLY A 818 32.22 -13.48 -52.19
N LEU A 819 32.76 -12.27 -52.28
CA LEU A 819 32.97 -11.60 -53.60
C LEU A 819 34.26 -12.05 -54.35
N GLY A 820 35.19 -12.71 -53.65
CA GLY A 820 36.42 -13.23 -54.27
C GLY A 820 36.18 -14.48 -55.11
N ASP A 821 35.18 -15.26 -54.79
CA ASP A 821 34.94 -16.57 -55.47
C ASP A 821 34.04 -16.43 -56.72
N LEU A 822 33.33 -15.31 -56.88
CA LEU A 822 32.48 -15.15 -58.07
C LEU A 822 33.21 -14.63 -59.35
N VAL A 823 34.41 -14.04 -59.18
CA VAL A 823 35.24 -13.61 -60.32
C VAL A 823 36.17 -14.73 -60.78
N GLY A 824 36.43 -15.76 -59.96
CA GLY A 824 37.31 -16.91 -60.28
C GLY A 824 36.71 -18.00 -61.18
N LEU A 825 35.40 -17.95 -61.47
CA LEU A 825 34.70 -19.03 -62.23
C LEU A 825 34.68 -18.81 -63.76
N HIS A 826 35.32 -17.75 -64.25
CA HIS A 826 35.31 -17.47 -65.71
C HIS A 826 36.71 -17.63 -66.39
N THR A 827 37.76 -18.14 -65.69
CA THR A 827 39.08 -18.31 -66.34
C THR A 827 39.72 -19.73 -66.14
N ALA A 828 38.93 -20.75 -65.99
CA ALA A 828 39.42 -22.12 -65.97
C ALA A 828 38.63 -23.05 -66.88
N ASP A 829 38.60 -22.75 -68.16
CA ASP A 829 38.36 -23.76 -69.22
C ASP A 829 39.32 -23.45 -70.38
N GLY A 830 40.45 -24.13 -70.34
CA GLY A 830 41.41 -24.10 -71.34
C GLY A 830 42.66 -24.88 -70.95
N LEU A 831 42.73 -26.13 -71.43
CA LEU A 831 43.91 -26.96 -71.57
C LEU A 831 44.12 -28.01 -70.41
N GLY A 832 43.75 -29.23 -70.79
CA GLY A 832 44.32 -30.45 -70.22
C GLY A 832 43.36 -31.61 -70.20
#